data_e93e3ab5adc96ba7c7afd5385472912a
#
_entry.id   e93e3ab5adc96ba7c7afd5385472912a
#
_cell.length_a   1.000
_cell.length_b   1.000
_cell.length_c   1.000
_cell.angle_alpha   90.00
_cell.angle_beta   90.00
_cell.angle_gamma   90.00
#
_symmetry.space_group_name_H-M   'P 1'
#
loop_
_entity.id
_entity.type
_entity.pdbx_description
1 polymer ?
#
loop_
_entity_poly.entity_id
_entity_poly.type
_entity_poly.pdbx_seq_one_letter_code
_entity_poly.pdbx_strand_id
1 'polypeptide(L)'
;MQFLYPNFLWALLALAVPIIVHLFYFRRFKKVAFSNVKFLREVKEETSMRSRLRNLLVLLLRCLALAALVFAFAQPFLPSERAVLKGRKAVSVFVDNSFSMGAESDAAPLLQIAKDRARDIIGAYGPEDRFQVLDNQFSGANQRLLGQEEALNLVDDITVSPASRRLSVANARQRAALRTENIPNRISYLISDFQTNVADLTAAKLDTAVAVNLVPLAAVRERNVGIDSAWFDAPVPQLNQNNLLLVRVRNYGTEDLDNVRLSLNYLGQNKPEGTLRIPARSYVVDSVYLNISQAGTGSARLRITDYPVQFDDVYHLTFRTADKVRVLAIDDDGQPNRNLRAALGGLSVFAAGYVGSRNIDYGALADNDLIVLTEVPTVGSGLAEQLRQYVAAGGNLLVFPPRGADLASYNALLTRLGADGIAAFDEQTREVSSINRQEFIFRDVFRNRSRALRLPTTQGNFPLGRTGGRGQERLLTYRDGSVALAKYRLGEGNAYVSTAPLDNELNDLALNAEIFIPMLYKMGISSGRRRQAAYTIGRDEVIRTPRRGASADIVYKLRGAGGEFIPEQRVVDNRVLLTLSNQVPDAGVYELLLGDEVVDAFAFNYDRRESDFSYLTDPELAELADLPGVSVLDAANQASLIGDIRERNEGTPLWRYFIWAALACLLLEALALRFWRT
;
A
#
# COMPACT_ATOMS: atom_id res chain seq x y z
N MET A 1 36.60 -1.69 30.36
CA MET A 1 37.41 -0.66 29.73
C MET A 1 38.29 -1.31 28.69
N GLN A 2 38.21 -0.89 27.43
CA GLN A 2 39.02 -1.39 26.31
C GLN A 2 39.83 -0.23 25.75
N PHE A 3 40.87 -0.52 24.96
CA PHE A 3 41.74 0.50 24.37
C PHE A 3 41.66 0.41 22.85
N LEU A 4 41.56 1.58 22.21
CA LEU A 4 41.54 1.65 20.74
C LEU A 4 42.95 1.39 20.17
N TYR A 5 44.00 1.94 20.86
CA TYR A 5 45.39 1.78 20.48
C TYR A 5 46.22 1.16 21.61
N PRO A 6 46.04 -0.17 21.90
CA PRO A 6 46.73 -0.81 23.05
C PRO A 6 48.27 -0.75 22.97
N ASN A 7 48.82 -0.60 21.77
CA ASN A 7 50.28 -0.48 21.58
C ASN A 7 50.86 0.77 22.23
N PHE A 8 50.07 1.83 22.43
CA PHE A 8 50.55 3.02 23.17
C PHE A 8 50.80 2.75 24.65
N LEU A 9 50.28 1.66 25.24
CA LEU A 9 50.55 1.29 26.64
C LEU A 9 52.04 0.98 26.87
N TRP A 10 52.79 0.57 25.84
CA TRP A 10 54.23 0.43 25.94
C TRP A 10 54.94 1.75 26.29
N ALA A 11 54.35 2.90 25.98
CA ALA A 11 54.85 4.20 26.37
C ALA A 11 54.84 4.42 27.91
N LEU A 12 54.15 3.56 28.69
CA LEU A 12 54.26 3.58 30.15
C LEU A 12 55.71 3.31 30.64
N LEU A 13 56.55 2.68 29.82
CA LEU A 13 58.00 2.55 30.13
C LEU A 13 58.67 3.91 30.27
N ALA A 14 58.14 4.98 29.68
CA ALA A 14 58.63 6.36 29.84
C ALA A 14 58.52 6.86 31.31
N LEU A 15 57.66 6.22 32.14
CA LEU A 15 57.61 6.50 33.57
C LEU A 15 58.96 6.24 34.29
N ALA A 16 59.82 5.40 33.72
CA ALA A 16 61.17 5.21 34.23
C ALA A 16 62.02 6.50 34.20
N VAL A 17 61.77 7.41 33.25
CA VAL A 17 62.55 8.66 33.07
C VAL A 17 62.46 9.58 34.29
N PRO A 18 61.25 10.03 34.73
CA PRO A 18 61.15 10.86 35.93
C PRO A 18 61.66 10.16 37.20
N ILE A 19 61.52 8.83 37.28
CA ILE A 19 62.01 8.04 38.41
C ILE A 19 63.53 8.00 38.42
N ILE A 20 64.16 7.74 37.30
CA ILE A 20 65.62 7.73 37.16
C ILE A 20 66.19 9.12 37.46
N VAL A 21 65.60 10.17 36.88
CA VAL A 21 66.03 11.58 37.13
C VAL A 21 65.93 11.88 38.64
N HIS A 22 64.86 11.47 39.29
CA HIS A 22 64.67 11.67 40.73
C HIS A 22 65.76 10.95 41.57
N LEU A 23 66.08 9.69 41.24
CA LEU A 23 67.10 8.90 41.93
C LEU A 23 68.51 9.45 41.74
N PHE A 24 68.85 9.90 40.57
CA PHE A 24 70.18 10.46 40.27
C PHE A 24 70.36 11.89 40.78
N TYR A 25 69.30 12.73 40.81
CA TYR A 25 69.36 14.10 41.30
C TYR A 25 69.67 14.21 42.78
N PHE A 26 69.27 13.24 43.63
CA PHE A 26 69.51 13.21 45.09
C PHE A 26 70.94 12.76 45.49
N ARG A 27 71.73 12.31 44.57
CA ARG A 27 73.13 11.83 44.90
C ARG A 27 74.24 12.88 44.80
N ARG A 28 73.92 14.13 44.48
CA ARG A 28 74.93 15.23 44.49
C ARG A 28 75.00 15.93 45.85
N PHE A 29 75.91 15.43 46.71
CA PHE A 29 76.21 16.10 47.98
C PHE A 29 77.36 17.08 47.77
N LYS A 30 77.17 18.37 48.10
CA LYS A 30 78.19 19.34 48.23
C LYS A 30 78.68 19.35 49.72
N LYS A 31 79.97 18.93 49.97
CA LYS A 31 80.50 18.97 51.30
C LYS A 31 80.80 20.42 51.65
N VAL A 32 80.22 20.96 52.70
CA VAL A 32 80.53 22.29 53.27
C VAL A 32 80.88 22.03 54.73
N ALA A 33 82.10 22.47 55.12
CA ALA A 33 82.59 22.33 56.47
C ALA A 33 82.02 23.45 57.37
N PHE A 34 81.35 23.05 58.47
CA PHE A 34 80.76 23.97 59.46
C PHE A 34 81.23 23.62 60.87
N SER A 35 81.53 24.61 61.69
CA SER A 35 82.17 24.48 63.03
C SER A 35 81.19 24.35 64.19
N ASN A 36 79.87 24.48 64.08
CA ASN A 36 78.92 24.30 65.20
C ASN A 36 77.69 23.55 64.76
N VAL A 37 77.51 22.29 65.35
CA VAL A 37 76.59 21.25 64.80
C VAL A 37 75.31 21.10 65.60
N LYS A 38 75.19 21.62 66.83
CA LYS A 38 74.03 21.28 67.70
C LYS A 38 72.69 21.92 67.37
N PHE A 39 72.66 23.13 66.92
CA PHE A 39 71.42 23.83 66.52
C PHE A 39 70.95 23.55 65.10
N LEU A 40 71.85 23.12 64.27
CA LEU A 40 71.58 22.75 62.88
C LEU A 40 70.96 21.36 62.73
N ARG A 41 71.01 20.49 63.73
CA ARG A 41 70.59 19.13 63.63
C ARG A 41 69.05 19.03 63.69
N GLU A 42 68.36 19.74 64.58
CA GLU A 42 66.92 19.76 64.73
C GLU A 42 66.21 20.45 63.54
N VAL A 43 66.71 21.64 63.07
CA VAL A 43 66.16 22.36 61.91
C VAL A 43 66.41 21.56 60.63
N LYS A 44 67.55 20.84 60.54
CA LYS A 44 67.85 20.02 59.36
C LYS A 44 67.04 18.77 59.22
N GLU A 45 66.56 18.17 60.29
CA GLU A 45 65.72 16.98 60.25
C GLU A 45 64.29 17.37 59.79
N GLU A 46 63.72 18.45 60.31
CA GLU A 46 62.38 18.95 59.93
C GLU A 46 62.31 19.46 58.49
N THR A 47 63.29 20.24 58.06
CA THR A 47 63.38 20.73 56.65
C THR A 47 63.69 19.63 55.66
N SER A 48 64.49 18.63 56.06
CA SER A 48 64.81 17.46 55.22
C SER A 48 63.59 16.56 54.99
N MET A 49 62.75 16.38 56.02
CA MET A 49 61.50 15.60 55.90
C MET A 49 60.49 16.30 54.96
N ARG A 50 60.26 17.60 55.17
CA ARG A 50 59.35 18.38 54.33
C ARG A 50 59.83 18.46 52.87
N SER A 51 61.12 18.62 52.64
CA SER A 51 61.68 18.64 51.29
C SER A 51 61.61 17.28 50.58
N ARG A 52 61.82 16.14 51.33
CA ARG A 52 61.63 14.79 50.80
C ARG A 52 60.15 14.55 50.41
N LEU A 53 59.23 14.97 51.29
CA LEU A 53 57.78 14.81 51.02
C LEU A 53 57.34 15.59 49.81
N ARG A 54 57.76 16.87 49.66
CA ARG A 54 57.52 17.69 48.47
C ARG A 54 58.03 17.02 47.20
N ASN A 55 59.29 16.56 47.20
CA ASN A 55 59.92 15.99 46.03
C ASN A 55 59.29 14.67 45.64
N LEU A 56 58.84 13.85 46.62
CA LEU A 56 58.06 12.64 46.38
C LEU A 56 56.67 12.97 45.79
N LEU A 57 56.03 14.00 46.30
CA LEU A 57 54.73 14.47 45.77
C LEU A 57 54.86 14.96 44.33
N VAL A 58 55.90 15.75 44.04
CA VAL A 58 56.19 16.24 42.66
C VAL A 58 56.49 15.08 41.72
N LEU A 59 57.27 14.07 42.16
CA LEU A 59 57.51 12.84 41.41
C LEU A 59 56.20 12.09 41.11
N LEU A 60 55.36 11.91 42.15
CA LEU A 60 54.09 11.23 42.01
C LEU A 60 53.17 11.95 40.98
N LEU A 61 53.03 13.29 41.12
CA LEU A 61 52.22 14.09 40.22
C LEU A 61 52.71 14.04 38.77
N ARG A 62 54.04 14.06 38.59
CA ARG A 62 54.67 13.96 37.25
C ARG A 62 54.48 12.57 36.63
N CYS A 63 54.61 11.49 37.44
CA CYS A 63 54.35 10.14 36.98
C CYS A 63 52.85 9.96 36.65
N LEU A 64 51.92 10.50 37.45
CA LEU A 64 50.50 10.43 37.20
C LEU A 64 50.14 11.24 35.94
N ALA A 65 50.71 12.45 35.74
CA ALA A 65 50.48 13.25 34.53
C ALA A 65 50.93 12.49 33.27
N LEU A 66 52.12 11.87 33.32
CA LEU A 66 52.65 11.10 32.21
C LEU A 66 51.80 9.84 31.93
N ALA A 67 51.43 9.13 32.98
CA ALA A 67 50.51 7.97 32.85
C ALA A 67 49.16 8.36 32.26
N ALA A 68 48.56 9.44 32.77
CA ALA A 68 47.30 9.97 32.20
C ALA A 68 47.44 10.39 30.73
N LEU A 69 48.56 10.99 30.35
CA LEU A 69 48.82 11.33 28.95
C LEU A 69 48.93 10.07 28.06
N VAL A 70 49.65 9.04 28.53
CA VAL A 70 49.75 7.74 27.83
C VAL A 70 48.39 7.10 27.68
N PHE A 71 47.56 7.12 28.72
CA PHE A 71 46.18 6.62 28.64
C PHE A 71 45.34 7.46 27.66
N ALA A 72 45.51 8.80 27.62
CA ALA A 72 44.80 9.63 26.65
C ALA A 72 45.13 9.23 25.20
N PHE A 73 46.40 8.94 24.89
CA PHE A 73 46.83 8.46 23.57
C PHE A 73 46.41 7.01 23.28
N ALA A 74 46.35 6.15 24.30
CA ALA A 74 45.86 4.78 24.17
C ALA A 74 44.33 4.74 23.90
N GLN A 75 43.62 5.87 24.06
CA GLN A 75 42.20 6.09 23.85
C GLN A 75 41.34 4.97 24.48
N PRO A 76 41.25 4.93 25.82
CA PRO A 76 40.37 4.02 26.51
C PRO A 76 38.91 4.37 26.25
N PHE A 77 38.06 3.36 26.05
CA PHE A 77 36.62 3.52 25.88
C PHE A 77 35.87 2.49 26.77
N LEU A 78 34.68 2.86 27.17
CA LEU A 78 33.72 1.94 27.79
C LEU A 78 32.88 1.33 26.64
N PRO A 79 32.87 0.03 26.47
CA PRO A 79 31.94 -0.62 25.56
C PRO A 79 30.52 -0.30 26.01
N SER A 80 29.66 0.10 25.08
CA SER A 80 28.22 0.17 25.30
C SER A 80 27.69 -1.21 25.72
N GLU A 81 26.55 -1.29 26.39
CA GLU A 81 25.89 -2.57 26.76
C GLU A 81 25.65 -3.48 25.56
N ARG A 82 25.59 -2.92 24.35
CA ARG A 82 25.65 -3.65 23.07
C ARG A 82 27.11 -3.72 22.59
N ALA A 83 27.55 -4.93 22.24
CA ALA A 83 28.91 -5.20 21.81
C ALA A 83 29.37 -4.22 20.70
N VAL A 84 30.54 -3.57 20.91
CA VAL A 84 31.17 -2.72 19.91
C VAL A 84 31.44 -3.52 18.64
N LEU A 85 30.88 -3.08 17.52
CA LEU A 85 30.97 -3.77 16.23
C LEU A 85 32.36 -3.56 15.61
N LYS A 86 33.28 -4.50 15.84
CA LYS A 86 34.64 -4.48 15.26
C LYS A 86 34.62 -5.01 13.82
N GLY A 87 35.36 -4.37 12.92
CA GLY A 87 35.51 -4.77 11.51
C GLY A 87 34.54 -4.04 10.56
N ARG A 88 34.54 -4.49 9.30
CA ARG A 88 33.69 -3.92 8.24
C ARG A 88 32.23 -4.07 8.58
N LYS A 89 31.46 -3.07 8.18
CA LYS A 89 30.02 -3.01 8.39
C LYS A 89 29.29 -2.93 7.04
N ALA A 90 28.13 -3.56 6.98
CA ALA A 90 27.16 -3.38 5.92
C ALA A 90 25.99 -2.57 6.47
N VAL A 91 25.75 -1.40 5.91
CA VAL A 91 24.78 -0.42 6.39
C VAL A 91 23.73 -0.21 5.30
N SER A 92 22.47 -0.43 5.62
CA SER A 92 21.37 -0.12 4.72
C SER A 92 20.56 1.05 5.26
N VAL A 93 20.37 2.08 4.43
CA VAL A 93 19.61 3.28 4.77
C VAL A 93 18.37 3.32 3.86
N PHE A 94 17.20 3.17 4.45
CA PHE A 94 15.93 3.42 3.78
C PHE A 94 15.53 4.87 4.05
N VAL A 95 15.25 5.59 2.98
CA VAL A 95 14.74 6.96 3.01
C VAL A 95 13.31 6.91 2.48
N ASP A 96 12.35 7.13 3.36
CA ASP A 96 10.97 7.30 2.95
C ASP A 96 10.85 8.56 2.07
N ASN A 97 10.32 8.38 0.87
CA ASN A 97 10.11 9.45 -0.10
C ASN A 97 8.65 9.49 -0.58
N SER A 98 7.72 8.95 0.22
CA SER A 98 6.27 9.03 -0.03
C SER A 98 5.77 10.48 -0.05
N PHE A 99 4.51 10.67 -0.45
CA PHE A 99 3.93 12.03 -0.52
C PHE A 99 3.92 12.75 0.83
N SER A 100 3.73 12.02 1.93
CA SER A 100 3.76 12.61 3.27
C SER A 100 5.09 13.28 3.61
N MET A 101 6.18 12.76 3.04
CA MET A 101 7.53 13.36 3.19
C MET A 101 7.72 14.68 2.42
N GLY A 102 6.75 15.05 1.58
CA GLY A 102 6.64 16.38 0.99
C GLY A 102 6.08 17.44 1.94
N ALA A 103 5.52 17.04 3.09
CA ALA A 103 5.02 17.95 4.10
C ALA A 103 6.13 18.84 4.69
N GLU A 104 5.76 20.06 5.08
CA GLU A 104 6.71 20.98 5.70
C GLU A 104 6.89 20.65 7.19
N SER A 105 8.10 20.78 7.69
CA SER A 105 8.40 20.91 9.10
C SER A 105 8.73 22.36 9.42
N ASP A 106 9.01 22.66 10.68
CA ASP A 106 9.41 24.02 11.10
C ASP A 106 10.67 24.55 10.39
N ALA A 107 11.49 23.68 9.79
CA ALA A 107 12.79 24.04 9.23
C ALA A 107 12.88 23.83 7.70
N ALA A 108 12.32 22.73 7.18
CA ALA A 108 12.41 22.34 5.76
C ALA A 108 11.42 21.21 5.44
N PRO A 109 11.18 20.89 4.17
CA PRO A 109 10.42 19.68 3.79
C PRO A 109 11.03 18.42 4.42
N LEU A 110 10.18 17.51 4.92
CA LEU A 110 10.63 16.29 5.61
C LEU A 110 11.58 15.45 4.78
N LEU A 111 11.36 15.35 3.46
CA LEU A 111 12.28 14.62 2.57
C LEU A 111 13.69 15.22 2.58
N GLN A 112 13.81 16.56 2.64
CA GLN A 112 15.11 17.18 2.72
C GLN A 112 15.82 16.83 4.03
N ILE A 113 15.09 16.86 5.14
CA ILE A 113 15.61 16.45 6.45
C ILE A 113 16.00 14.97 6.42
N ALA A 114 15.20 14.10 5.81
CA ALA A 114 15.50 12.69 5.66
C ALA A 114 16.81 12.45 4.89
N LYS A 115 16.99 13.18 3.79
CA LYS A 115 18.24 13.15 2.99
C LYS A 115 19.45 13.61 3.80
N ASP A 116 19.30 14.67 4.57
CA ASP A 116 20.38 15.18 5.44
C ASP A 116 20.72 14.13 6.52
N ARG A 117 19.73 13.51 7.17
CA ARG A 117 19.97 12.43 8.13
C ARG A 117 20.60 11.19 7.47
N ALA A 118 20.21 10.85 6.26
CA ALA A 118 20.84 9.76 5.51
C ALA A 118 22.32 10.05 5.23
N ARG A 119 22.68 11.29 4.85
CA ARG A 119 24.08 11.73 4.67
C ARG A 119 24.86 11.67 5.98
N ASP A 120 24.26 12.15 7.08
CA ASP A 120 24.86 12.11 8.42
C ASP A 120 25.16 10.67 8.85
N ILE A 121 24.21 9.76 8.62
CA ILE A 121 24.37 8.34 8.92
C ILE A 121 25.53 7.76 8.09
N ILE A 122 25.51 7.92 6.77
CA ILE A 122 26.53 7.39 5.87
C ILE A 122 27.90 7.97 6.22
N GLY A 123 27.97 9.28 6.52
CA GLY A 123 29.19 9.98 6.90
C GLY A 123 29.77 9.60 8.27
N ALA A 124 28.97 8.96 9.15
CA ALA A 124 29.43 8.47 10.45
C ALA A 124 30.18 7.14 10.38
N TYR A 125 30.26 6.50 9.22
CA TYR A 125 30.94 5.23 8.96
C TYR A 125 32.25 5.42 8.19
N GLY A 126 33.06 4.36 8.17
CA GLY A 126 34.37 4.41 7.50
C GLY A 126 34.27 4.12 5.99
N PRO A 127 35.36 4.46 5.23
CA PRO A 127 35.40 4.26 3.78
C PRO A 127 35.43 2.76 3.37
N GLU A 128 35.81 1.86 4.27
CA GLU A 128 35.84 0.41 4.05
C GLU A 128 34.45 -0.25 4.22
N ASP A 129 33.49 0.47 4.81
CA ASP A 129 32.15 -0.02 5.03
C ASP A 129 31.37 -0.04 3.70
N ARG A 130 30.28 -0.80 3.66
CA ARG A 130 29.42 -0.95 2.48
C ARG A 130 28.02 -0.44 2.77
N PHE A 131 27.44 0.22 1.78
CA PHE A 131 26.18 0.93 1.95
C PHE A 131 25.15 0.46 0.94
N GLN A 132 23.90 0.37 1.36
CA GLN A 132 22.73 0.35 0.48
C GLN A 132 21.88 1.58 0.77
N VAL A 133 21.43 2.26 -0.27
CA VAL A 133 20.42 3.32 -0.20
C VAL A 133 19.16 2.78 -0.86
N LEU A 134 18.04 2.82 -0.16
CA LEU A 134 16.75 2.30 -0.60
C LEU A 134 15.69 3.37 -0.39
N ASP A 135 14.80 3.53 -1.36
CA ASP A 135 13.60 4.36 -1.31
C ASP A 135 12.32 3.55 -1.58
N ASN A 136 11.15 4.18 -1.60
CA ASN A 136 9.88 3.50 -1.86
C ASN A 136 9.73 2.94 -3.28
N GLN A 137 10.54 3.36 -4.25
CA GLN A 137 10.45 2.87 -5.62
C GLN A 137 11.02 1.46 -5.77
N PHE A 138 11.93 1.06 -4.89
CA PHE A 138 12.59 -0.25 -4.91
C PHE A 138 13.27 -0.56 -6.24
N SER A 139 13.95 0.43 -6.83
CA SER A 139 14.65 0.23 -8.11
C SER A 139 15.67 -0.90 -8.02
N GLY A 140 15.88 -1.62 -9.13
CA GLY A 140 16.85 -2.73 -9.18
C GLY A 140 18.29 -2.29 -8.88
N ALA A 141 18.65 -1.05 -9.23
CA ALA A 141 19.97 -0.47 -8.96
C ALA A 141 20.26 -0.36 -7.45
N ASN A 142 19.22 -0.16 -6.62
CA ASN A 142 19.33 0.07 -5.18
C ASN A 142 19.40 -1.24 -4.35
N GLN A 143 19.57 -2.39 -5.00
CA GLN A 143 19.60 -3.71 -4.32
C GLN A 143 21.01 -4.22 -4.03
N ARG A 144 22.05 -3.47 -4.36
CA ARG A 144 23.45 -3.83 -4.16
C ARG A 144 24.11 -3.00 -3.05
N LEU A 145 25.21 -3.52 -2.51
CA LEU A 145 26.05 -2.76 -1.58
C LEU A 145 27.07 -1.93 -2.36
N LEU A 146 27.19 -0.65 -1.98
CA LEU A 146 27.96 0.40 -2.66
C LEU A 146 29.07 0.93 -1.79
N GLY A 147 30.00 1.68 -2.35
CA GLY A 147 30.92 2.52 -1.62
C GLY A 147 30.23 3.78 -1.06
N GLN A 148 30.92 4.47 -0.16
CA GLN A 148 30.38 5.65 0.54
C GLN A 148 30.01 6.79 -0.42
N GLU A 149 30.85 7.12 -1.38
CA GLU A 149 30.61 8.20 -2.34
C GLU A 149 29.42 7.92 -3.25
N GLU A 150 29.32 6.69 -3.77
CA GLU A 150 28.20 6.27 -4.63
C GLU A 150 26.88 6.29 -3.85
N ALA A 151 26.89 5.88 -2.57
CA ALA A 151 25.72 5.93 -1.70
C ALA A 151 25.26 7.37 -1.42
N LEU A 152 26.17 8.31 -1.21
CA LEU A 152 25.84 9.73 -1.02
C LEU A 152 25.20 10.33 -2.28
N ASN A 153 25.71 10.02 -3.47
CA ASN A 153 25.11 10.46 -4.74
C ASN A 153 23.67 9.93 -4.90
N LEU A 154 23.42 8.65 -4.55
CA LEU A 154 22.07 8.11 -4.61
C LEU A 154 21.10 8.80 -3.64
N VAL A 155 21.56 9.22 -2.45
CA VAL A 155 20.71 10.01 -1.53
C VAL A 155 20.33 11.34 -2.17
N ASP A 156 21.23 11.98 -2.92
CA ASP A 156 20.94 13.25 -3.58
C ASP A 156 19.91 13.13 -4.70
N ASP A 157 19.85 12.00 -5.36
CA ASP A 157 18.89 11.72 -6.45
C ASP A 157 17.48 11.38 -5.98
N ILE A 158 17.27 11.14 -4.67
CA ILE A 158 15.94 10.80 -4.15
C ILE A 158 14.99 11.99 -4.30
N THR A 159 13.84 11.74 -4.94
CA THR A 159 12.74 12.69 -5.12
C THR A 159 11.44 12.11 -4.56
N VAL A 160 10.44 12.96 -4.28
CA VAL A 160 9.11 12.52 -3.84
C VAL A 160 8.53 11.54 -4.87
N SER A 161 7.99 10.45 -4.38
CA SER A 161 7.42 9.36 -5.17
C SER A 161 5.99 9.06 -4.75
N PRO A 162 5.10 8.69 -5.70
CA PRO A 162 3.76 8.21 -5.38
C PRO A 162 3.74 6.80 -4.77
N ALA A 163 4.88 6.11 -4.75
CA ALA A 163 5.00 4.80 -4.14
C ALA A 163 5.10 4.92 -2.62
N SER A 164 4.29 4.14 -1.91
CA SER A 164 4.36 4.00 -0.46
C SER A 164 4.50 2.53 -0.09
N ARG A 165 5.43 2.21 0.78
CA ARG A 165 5.73 0.84 1.20
C ARG A 165 5.66 0.71 2.71
N ARG A 166 5.16 -0.43 3.18
CA ARG A 166 5.21 -0.76 4.60
C ARG A 166 6.65 -0.91 5.08
N LEU A 167 6.96 -0.42 6.27
CA LEU A 167 8.32 -0.49 6.82
C LEU A 167 8.84 -1.93 6.96
N SER A 168 7.95 -2.90 7.20
CA SER A 168 8.33 -4.32 7.20
C SER A 168 8.83 -4.81 5.84
N VAL A 169 8.26 -4.31 4.73
CA VAL A 169 8.69 -4.66 3.37
C VAL A 169 10.01 -4.00 3.04
N ALA A 170 10.19 -2.72 3.42
CA ALA A 170 11.46 -2.01 3.27
C ALA A 170 12.57 -2.73 4.05
N ASN A 171 12.33 -3.09 5.31
CA ASN A 171 13.28 -3.84 6.14
C ASN A 171 13.60 -5.23 5.56
N ALA A 172 12.63 -5.94 4.98
CA ALA A 172 12.89 -7.21 4.31
C ALA A 172 13.83 -7.06 3.11
N ARG A 173 13.68 -5.99 2.32
CA ARG A 173 14.58 -5.64 1.20
C ARG A 173 15.98 -5.29 1.69
N GLN A 174 16.09 -4.48 2.75
CA GLN A 174 17.35 -4.15 3.39
C GLN A 174 18.09 -5.42 3.84
N ARG A 175 17.40 -6.34 4.53
CA ARG A 175 17.98 -7.61 4.95
C ARG A 175 18.47 -8.47 3.79
N ALA A 176 17.74 -8.50 2.68
CA ALA A 176 18.15 -9.24 1.49
C ALA A 176 19.47 -8.69 0.93
N ALA A 177 19.62 -7.38 0.80
CA ALA A 177 20.85 -6.74 0.33
C ALA A 177 22.02 -6.89 1.31
N LEU A 178 21.78 -6.72 2.62
CA LEU A 178 22.81 -6.88 3.65
C LEU A 178 23.38 -8.30 3.73
N ARG A 179 22.69 -9.29 3.18
CA ARG A 179 23.15 -10.69 3.12
C ARG A 179 23.93 -11.03 1.86
N THR A 180 24.02 -10.13 0.87
CA THR A 180 24.72 -10.40 -0.40
C THR A 180 26.22 -10.52 -0.24
N GLU A 181 26.81 -9.81 0.74
CA GLU A 181 28.22 -9.92 1.10
C GLU A 181 28.38 -10.58 2.47
N ASN A 182 29.49 -11.30 2.65
CA ASN A 182 29.81 -11.96 3.92
C ASN A 182 30.41 -10.99 4.94
N ILE A 183 29.62 -9.96 5.33
CA ILE A 183 29.97 -8.97 6.34
C ILE A 183 29.17 -9.31 7.61
N PRO A 184 29.85 -9.51 8.77
CA PRO A 184 29.18 -9.94 9.98
C PRO A 184 28.32 -8.85 10.62
N ASN A 185 28.74 -7.59 10.52
CA ASN A 185 28.06 -6.46 11.14
C ASN A 185 27.05 -5.86 10.16
N ARG A 186 25.76 -6.14 10.38
CA ARG A 186 24.66 -5.70 9.51
C ARG A 186 23.77 -4.72 10.26
N ILE A 187 23.58 -3.56 9.69
CA ILE A 187 22.84 -2.46 10.32
C ILE A 187 21.85 -1.90 9.30
N SER A 188 20.61 -1.71 9.71
CA SER A 188 19.59 -1.03 8.90
C SER A 188 19.09 0.22 9.61
N TYR A 189 18.85 1.25 8.83
CA TYR A 189 18.21 2.51 9.23
C TYR A 189 16.92 2.68 8.45
N LEU A 190 15.84 3.04 9.14
CA LEU A 190 14.55 3.37 8.57
C LEU A 190 14.24 4.83 8.91
N ILE A 191 14.37 5.72 7.93
CA ILE A 191 14.09 7.15 8.05
C ILE A 191 12.72 7.41 7.46
N SER A 192 11.73 7.80 8.28
CA SER A 192 10.34 7.99 7.88
C SER A 192 9.64 8.91 8.89
N ASP A 193 8.48 9.41 8.54
CA ASP A 193 7.54 10.07 9.45
C ASP A 193 6.74 9.09 10.32
N PHE A 194 6.87 7.79 10.10
CA PHE A 194 6.21 6.71 10.85
C PHE A 194 4.69 6.87 10.91
N GLN A 195 4.04 7.08 9.77
CA GLN A 195 2.59 7.00 9.70
C GLN A 195 2.07 5.64 10.17
N THR A 196 0.95 5.64 10.92
CA THR A 196 0.35 4.43 11.53
C THR A 196 -0.02 3.35 10.51
N ASN A 197 -0.34 3.74 9.28
CA ASN A 197 -0.76 2.84 8.19
C ASN A 197 0.43 2.14 7.48
N VAL A 198 1.68 2.64 7.64
CA VAL A 198 2.90 2.07 7.06
C VAL A 198 3.83 1.45 8.11
N ALA A 199 3.74 1.87 9.37
CA ALA A 199 4.57 1.41 10.47
C ALA A 199 4.07 0.06 11.02
N ASP A 200 4.31 -1.05 10.29
CA ASP A 200 3.81 -2.39 10.57
C ASP A 200 4.89 -3.36 11.09
N LEU A 201 5.93 -2.84 11.75
CA LEU A 201 7.01 -3.65 12.30
C LEU A 201 6.53 -4.49 13.49
N THR A 202 6.90 -5.77 13.48
CA THR A 202 6.61 -6.72 14.57
C THR A 202 7.81 -7.66 14.78
N ALA A 203 7.94 -8.25 15.94
CA ALA A 203 9.03 -9.20 16.26
C ALA A 203 9.14 -10.33 15.21
N ALA A 204 8.02 -10.86 14.71
CA ALA A 204 8.00 -11.93 13.71
C ALA A 204 8.54 -11.50 12.32
N LYS A 205 8.53 -10.20 12.03
CA LYS A 205 9.01 -9.64 10.76
C LYS A 205 10.47 -9.18 10.82
N LEU A 206 11.08 -9.15 12.00
CA LEU A 206 12.45 -8.71 12.22
C LEU A 206 13.42 -9.90 12.22
N ASP A 207 14.70 -9.60 11.98
CA ASP A 207 15.80 -10.56 12.01
C ASP A 207 16.81 -10.09 13.06
N THR A 208 16.99 -10.85 14.11
CA THR A 208 17.91 -10.51 15.20
C THR A 208 19.38 -10.41 14.78
N ALA A 209 19.73 -10.92 13.59
CA ALA A 209 21.07 -10.79 13.02
C ALA A 209 21.35 -9.42 12.36
N VAL A 210 20.35 -8.53 12.28
CA VAL A 210 20.44 -7.18 11.76
C VAL A 210 20.00 -6.20 12.83
N ALA A 211 20.86 -5.23 13.16
CA ALA A 211 20.49 -4.14 14.05
C ALA A 211 19.59 -3.13 13.28
N VAL A 212 18.37 -2.92 13.77
CA VAL A 212 17.41 -2.02 13.13
C VAL A 212 17.33 -0.72 13.91
N ASN A 213 17.59 0.40 13.24
CA ASN A 213 17.51 1.73 13.82
C ASN A 213 16.38 2.52 13.16
N LEU A 214 15.43 2.96 13.98
CA LEU A 214 14.32 3.80 13.55
C LEU A 214 14.72 5.26 13.73
N VAL A 215 14.52 6.07 12.71
CA VAL A 215 14.86 7.49 12.67
C VAL A 215 13.58 8.25 12.38
N PRO A 216 12.73 8.51 13.41
CA PRO A 216 11.46 9.20 13.23
C PRO A 216 11.68 10.68 12.95
N LEU A 217 10.97 11.18 11.94
CA LEU A 217 10.92 12.60 11.61
C LEU A 217 9.59 13.17 12.05
N ALA A 218 9.65 14.27 12.80
CA ALA A 218 8.44 14.95 13.27
C ALA A 218 7.85 15.80 12.14
N ALA A 219 6.62 15.47 11.74
CA ALA A 219 5.84 16.27 10.82
C ALA A 219 4.96 17.29 11.59
N VAL A 220 4.72 18.44 10.99
CA VAL A 220 3.65 19.31 11.43
C VAL A 220 2.32 18.62 11.07
N ARG A 221 1.36 18.62 12.00
CA ARG A 221 0.03 18.05 11.72
C ARG A 221 -0.70 18.95 10.74
N GLU A 222 -0.77 18.51 9.50
CA GLU A 222 -1.48 19.22 8.46
C GLU A 222 -2.95 18.78 8.41
N ARG A 223 -3.80 19.74 8.02
CA ARG A 223 -5.19 19.46 7.70
C ARG A 223 -5.24 18.89 6.29
N ASN A 224 -5.96 17.77 6.11
CA ASN A 224 -6.15 17.18 4.80
C ASN A 224 -7.58 16.70 4.61
N VAL A 225 -8.12 16.91 3.41
CA VAL A 225 -9.35 16.31 2.91
C VAL A 225 -9.13 15.78 1.50
N GLY A 226 -9.50 14.55 1.23
CA GLY A 226 -9.24 13.90 -0.05
C GLY A 226 -10.47 13.17 -0.59
N ILE A 227 -10.50 12.93 -1.91
CA ILE A 227 -11.47 12.03 -2.53
C ILE A 227 -10.96 10.61 -2.36
N ASP A 228 -11.58 9.87 -1.43
CA ASP A 228 -11.19 8.49 -1.09
C ASP A 228 -11.57 7.50 -2.20
N SER A 229 -12.79 7.58 -2.72
CA SER A 229 -13.29 6.67 -3.75
C SER A 229 -14.50 7.23 -4.50
N ALA A 230 -14.72 6.74 -5.71
CA ALA A 230 -15.93 7.04 -6.48
C ALA A 230 -16.39 5.81 -7.26
N TRP A 231 -17.71 5.59 -7.32
CA TRP A 231 -18.32 4.45 -8.03
C TRP A 231 -19.73 4.78 -8.51
N PHE A 232 -20.13 4.14 -9.60
CA PHE A 232 -21.52 4.23 -10.06
C PHE A 232 -22.44 3.37 -9.20
N ASP A 233 -23.64 3.88 -8.88
CA ASP A 233 -24.69 3.09 -8.19
C ASP A 233 -25.17 1.93 -9.06
N ALA A 234 -25.33 2.19 -10.38
CA ALA A 234 -25.61 1.13 -11.36
C ALA A 234 -24.32 0.38 -11.75
N PRO A 235 -24.37 -0.94 -11.94
CA PRO A 235 -23.21 -1.75 -12.34
C PRO A 235 -22.56 -1.28 -13.65
N VAL A 236 -23.36 -0.78 -14.60
CA VAL A 236 -22.93 -0.20 -15.86
C VAL A 236 -23.66 1.12 -16.09
N PRO A 237 -22.95 2.22 -16.30
CA PRO A 237 -23.55 3.51 -16.61
C PRO A 237 -24.22 3.47 -18.00
N GLN A 238 -25.29 4.24 -18.14
CA GLN A 238 -26.19 4.23 -19.30
C GLN A 238 -26.00 5.46 -20.17
N LEU A 239 -26.01 5.25 -21.47
CA LEU A 239 -25.90 6.33 -22.46
C LEU A 239 -27.15 7.24 -22.42
N ASN A 240 -26.96 8.57 -22.54
CA ASN A 240 -28.00 9.59 -22.53
C ASN A 240 -28.96 9.56 -21.32
N GLN A 241 -28.46 9.07 -20.18
CA GLN A 241 -29.17 9.08 -18.91
C GLN A 241 -28.34 9.72 -17.80
N ASN A 242 -29.02 10.21 -16.78
CA ASN A 242 -28.38 10.72 -15.58
C ASN A 242 -27.90 9.54 -14.73
N ASN A 243 -26.63 9.21 -14.82
CA ASN A 243 -26.01 8.14 -14.04
C ASN A 243 -25.63 8.69 -12.66
N LEU A 244 -26.04 7.99 -11.61
CA LEU A 244 -25.69 8.34 -10.25
C LEU A 244 -24.28 7.85 -9.96
N LEU A 245 -23.37 8.78 -9.74
CA LEU A 245 -22.01 8.56 -9.29
C LEU A 245 -21.91 8.92 -7.81
N LEU A 246 -21.58 7.97 -6.97
CA LEU A 246 -21.34 8.15 -5.55
C LEU A 246 -19.89 8.48 -5.32
N VAL A 247 -19.62 9.56 -4.58
CA VAL A 247 -18.27 10.09 -4.30
C VAL A 247 -18.07 10.13 -2.81
N ARG A 248 -17.09 9.37 -2.31
CA ARG A 248 -16.68 9.42 -0.92
C ARG A 248 -15.56 10.43 -0.75
N VAL A 249 -15.83 11.47 0.04
CA VAL A 249 -14.84 12.47 0.44
C VAL A 249 -14.57 12.30 1.92
N ARG A 250 -13.31 12.19 2.31
CA ARG A 250 -12.87 11.96 3.69
C ARG A 250 -12.09 13.15 4.21
N ASN A 251 -12.43 13.54 5.43
CA ASN A 251 -11.66 14.48 6.23
C ASN A 251 -10.71 13.69 7.14
N TYR A 252 -9.42 13.83 6.94
CA TYR A 252 -8.38 13.19 7.75
C TYR A 252 -7.97 14.05 8.95
N GLY A 253 -8.36 15.34 8.95
CA GLY A 253 -8.07 16.30 10.01
C GLY A 253 -8.90 16.11 11.27
N THR A 254 -8.56 16.86 12.30
CA THR A 254 -9.20 16.83 13.64
C THR A 254 -10.30 17.87 13.80
N GLU A 255 -10.56 18.69 12.80
CA GLU A 255 -11.57 19.75 12.80
C GLU A 255 -12.64 19.46 11.74
N ASP A 256 -13.89 19.91 12.02
CA ASP A 256 -14.96 19.87 11.03
C ASP A 256 -14.63 20.81 9.86
N LEU A 257 -14.86 20.34 8.64
CA LEU A 257 -14.67 21.13 7.43
C LEU A 257 -16.02 21.51 6.84
N ASP A 258 -16.25 22.80 6.73
CA ASP A 258 -17.39 23.37 6.03
C ASP A 258 -16.94 23.89 4.66
N ASN A 259 -17.86 23.85 3.67
CA ASN A 259 -17.65 24.43 2.33
C ASN A 259 -16.55 23.78 1.47
N VAL A 260 -16.31 22.47 1.61
CA VAL A 260 -15.44 21.74 0.68
C VAL A 260 -16.13 21.65 -0.69
N ARG A 261 -15.57 22.30 -1.71
CA ARG A 261 -16.18 22.38 -3.05
C ARG A 261 -15.85 21.14 -3.85
N LEU A 262 -16.89 20.44 -4.31
CA LEU A 262 -16.77 19.31 -5.24
C LEU A 262 -17.12 19.75 -6.66
N SER A 263 -16.32 19.35 -7.64
CA SER A 263 -16.61 19.56 -9.05
C SER A 263 -16.34 18.30 -9.86
N LEU A 264 -17.08 18.14 -10.94
CA LEU A 264 -16.95 17.06 -11.92
C LEU A 264 -16.51 17.64 -13.25
N ASN A 265 -15.45 17.08 -13.85
CA ASN A 265 -15.05 17.36 -15.22
C ASN A 265 -15.34 16.15 -16.11
N TYR A 266 -16.13 16.37 -17.15
CA TYR A 266 -16.44 15.38 -18.18
C TYR A 266 -16.40 16.04 -19.57
N LEU A 267 -15.69 15.43 -20.51
CA LEU A 267 -15.47 15.96 -21.87
C LEU A 267 -14.96 17.43 -21.90
N GLY A 268 -14.09 17.77 -20.94
CA GLY A 268 -13.53 19.13 -20.82
C GLY A 268 -14.46 20.15 -20.14
N GLN A 269 -15.72 19.81 -19.90
CA GLN A 269 -16.67 20.67 -19.19
C GLN A 269 -16.55 20.46 -17.68
N ASN A 270 -16.33 21.54 -16.95
CA ASN A 270 -16.27 21.55 -15.51
C ASN A 270 -17.62 21.95 -14.92
N LYS A 271 -18.23 21.08 -14.17
CA LYS A 271 -19.53 21.27 -13.53
C LYS A 271 -19.33 21.30 -12.01
N PRO A 272 -19.66 22.42 -11.33
CA PRO A 272 -19.69 22.44 -9.87
C PRO A 272 -20.88 21.58 -9.38
N GLU A 273 -20.63 20.69 -8.42
CA GLU A 273 -21.65 19.81 -7.86
C GLU A 273 -22.15 20.26 -6.49
N GLY A 274 -21.46 21.23 -5.85
CA GLY A 274 -21.88 21.80 -4.58
C GLY A 274 -20.76 21.94 -3.55
N THR A 275 -21.16 22.13 -2.32
CA THR A 275 -20.27 22.22 -1.15
C THR A 275 -20.64 21.16 -0.13
N LEU A 276 -19.61 20.55 0.46
CA LEU A 276 -19.76 19.48 1.45
C LEU A 276 -19.38 20.00 2.83
N ARG A 277 -20.09 19.50 3.84
CA ARG A 277 -19.68 19.57 5.23
C ARG A 277 -19.20 18.18 5.67
N ILE A 278 -17.97 18.09 6.14
CA ILE A 278 -17.35 16.81 6.48
C ILE A 278 -16.84 16.88 7.92
N PRO A 279 -17.44 16.13 8.85
CA PRO A 279 -16.99 16.11 10.25
C PRO A 279 -15.53 15.62 10.36
N ALA A 280 -14.87 16.01 11.45
CA ALA A 280 -13.52 15.59 11.78
C ALA A 280 -13.37 14.06 11.76
N ARG A 281 -12.26 13.56 11.21
CA ARG A 281 -11.93 12.14 11.12
C ARG A 281 -13.05 11.25 10.56
N SER A 282 -13.88 11.81 9.68
CA SER A 282 -15.05 11.16 9.09
C SER A 282 -15.08 11.28 7.58
N TYR A 283 -16.07 10.69 6.96
CA TYR A 283 -16.32 10.82 5.52
C TYR A 283 -17.79 11.11 5.24
N VAL A 284 -18.04 11.68 4.07
CA VAL A 284 -19.37 11.88 3.49
C VAL A 284 -19.40 11.21 2.13
N VAL A 285 -20.53 10.58 1.79
CA VAL A 285 -20.78 10.07 0.44
C VAL A 285 -21.77 11.01 -0.22
N ASP A 286 -21.31 11.69 -1.26
CA ASP A 286 -22.13 12.60 -2.04
C ASP A 286 -22.60 11.95 -3.34
N SER A 287 -23.70 12.50 -3.88
CA SER A 287 -24.42 12.01 -5.05
C SER A 287 -24.25 12.96 -6.21
N VAL A 288 -23.42 12.59 -7.17
CA VAL A 288 -23.14 13.37 -8.38
C VAL A 288 -23.84 12.74 -9.58
N TYR A 289 -24.53 13.53 -10.39
CA TYR A 289 -25.21 13.06 -11.60
C TYR A 289 -24.39 13.34 -12.86
N LEU A 290 -23.94 12.25 -13.50
CA LEU A 290 -23.20 12.30 -14.75
C LEU A 290 -24.09 11.87 -15.94
N ASN A 291 -24.38 12.83 -16.86
CA ASN A 291 -24.99 12.52 -18.13
C ASN A 291 -23.92 12.13 -19.14
N ILE A 292 -23.92 10.85 -19.54
CA ILE A 292 -22.94 10.30 -20.48
C ILE A 292 -23.55 10.37 -21.88
N SER A 293 -22.94 11.19 -22.75
CA SER A 293 -23.44 11.47 -24.12
C SER A 293 -22.70 10.68 -25.21
N GLN A 294 -21.62 9.97 -24.89
CA GLN A 294 -20.83 9.21 -25.84
C GLN A 294 -20.75 7.74 -25.45
N ALA A 295 -20.97 6.84 -26.42
CA ALA A 295 -20.77 5.43 -26.25
C ALA A 295 -19.28 5.05 -26.27
N GLY A 296 -18.95 3.91 -25.68
CA GLY A 296 -17.58 3.39 -25.60
C GLY A 296 -16.92 3.64 -24.27
N THR A 297 -15.59 3.73 -24.27
CA THR A 297 -14.82 4.02 -23.06
C THR A 297 -14.78 5.52 -22.82
N GLY A 298 -15.32 5.96 -21.69
CA GLY A 298 -15.29 7.35 -21.24
C GLY A 298 -14.42 7.51 -19.99
N SER A 299 -14.03 8.75 -19.73
CA SER A 299 -13.33 9.12 -18.50
C SER A 299 -13.94 10.37 -17.88
N ALA A 300 -13.88 10.47 -16.55
CA ALA A 300 -14.26 11.68 -15.85
C ALA A 300 -13.25 11.95 -14.72
N ARG A 301 -13.23 13.18 -14.27
CA ARG A 301 -12.36 13.66 -13.21
C ARG A 301 -13.16 14.40 -12.16
N LEU A 302 -13.12 13.93 -10.94
CA LEU A 302 -13.64 14.62 -9.76
C LEU A 302 -12.54 15.48 -9.16
N ARG A 303 -12.89 16.63 -8.64
CA ARG A 303 -11.95 17.54 -8.00
C ARG A 303 -12.58 18.20 -6.78
N ILE A 304 -11.83 18.23 -5.70
CA ILE A 304 -12.06 19.13 -4.56
C ILE A 304 -10.95 20.19 -4.55
N THR A 305 -11.01 21.14 -3.64
CA THR A 305 -9.96 22.13 -3.44
C THR A 305 -9.59 22.09 -1.97
N ASP A 306 -8.39 21.63 -1.68
CA ASP A 306 -7.78 21.65 -0.34
C ASP A 306 -6.38 22.28 -0.41
N TYR A 307 -5.87 22.69 0.73
CA TYR A 307 -4.52 23.23 0.92
C TYR A 307 -4.05 22.89 2.35
N PRO A 308 -2.81 22.50 2.57
CA PRO A 308 -1.67 22.52 1.62
C PRO A 308 -1.53 21.24 0.76
N VAL A 309 -2.18 20.13 1.14
CA VAL A 309 -2.06 18.83 0.49
C VAL A 309 -2.97 18.78 -0.73
N GLN A 310 -2.45 18.49 -1.91
CA GLN A 310 -3.18 18.55 -3.18
C GLN A 310 -3.14 17.25 -4.01
N PHE A 311 -2.31 16.27 -3.65
CA PHE A 311 -2.16 15.06 -4.46
C PHE A 311 -3.43 14.19 -4.48
N ASP A 312 -4.29 14.30 -3.48
CA ASP A 312 -5.54 13.57 -3.30
C ASP A 312 -6.80 14.38 -3.59
N ASP A 313 -6.64 15.64 -3.99
CA ASP A 313 -7.71 16.52 -4.43
C ASP A 313 -8.41 16.05 -5.70
N VAL A 314 -7.71 15.28 -6.53
CA VAL A 314 -8.20 14.81 -7.82
C VAL A 314 -8.41 13.31 -7.79
N TYR A 315 -9.56 12.88 -8.34
CA TYR A 315 -9.87 11.47 -8.54
C TYR A 315 -10.26 11.21 -9.99
N HIS A 316 -9.48 10.39 -10.67
CA HIS A 316 -9.71 9.96 -12.04
C HIS A 316 -10.53 8.68 -12.05
N LEU A 317 -11.52 8.62 -12.94
CA LEU A 317 -12.29 7.40 -13.15
C LEU A 317 -12.52 7.17 -14.64
N THR A 318 -12.62 5.89 -15.02
CA THR A 318 -13.00 5.45 -16.35
C THR A 318 -14.22 4.53 -16.26
N PHE A 319 -15.04 4.57 -17.29
CA PHE A 319 -16.23 3.75 -17.39
C PHE A 319 -16.43 3.35 -18.85
N ARG A 320 -17.27 2.35 -19.05
CA ARG A 320 -17.66 1.93 -20.39
C ARG A 320 -19.17 1.97 -20.50
N THR A 321 -19.65 2.63 -21.53
CA THR A 321 -21.06 2.65 -21.91
C THR A 321 -21.26 1.87 -23.19
N ALA A 322 -22.28 1.03 -23.21
CA ALA A 322 -22.72 0.35 -24.43
C ALA A 322 -23.89 1.11 -25.05
N ASP A 323 -23.89 1.21 -26.37
CA ASP A 323 -25.02 1.74 -27.11
C ASP A 323 -26.28 0.90 -26.92
N LYS A 324 -26.08 -0.42 -26.88
CA LYS A 324 -27.14 -1.41 -26.79
C LYS A 324 -26.74 -2.56 -25.88
N VAL A 325 -27.73 -3.11 -25.20
CA VAL A 325 -27.62 -4.38 -24.46
C VAL A 325 -27.72 -5.53 -25.47
N ARG A 326 -26.66 -6.32 -25.59
CA ARG A 326 -26.64 -7.50 -26.47
C ARG A 326 -27.31 -8.67 -25.78
N VAL A 327 -28.40 -9.14 -26.36
CA VAL A 327 -29.17 -10.27 -25.85
C VAL A 327 -29.18 -11.39 -26.86
N LEU A 328 -28.74 -12.59 -26.50
CA LEU A 328 -28.84 -13.79 -27.30
C LEU A 328 -29.94 -14.67 -26.75
N ALA A 329 -30.99 -14.90 -27.50
CA ALA A 329 -32.01 -15.90 -27.18
C ALA A 329 -31.67 -17.24 -27.84
N ILE A 330 -31.56 -18.27 -27.03
CA ILE A 330 -31.32 -19.66 -27.43
C ILE A 330 -32.59 -20.45 -27.19
N ASP A 331 -33.15 -21.03 -28.26
CA ASP A 331 -34.27 -21.94 -28.21
C ASP A 331 -34.00 -23.23 -29.01
N ASP A 332 -34.99 -24.07 -29.29
CA ASP A 332 -34.74 -25.32 -30.01
C ASP A 332 -34.45 -25.09 -31.51
N ASP A 333 -35.17 -24.19 -32.18
CA ASP A 333 -35.11 -24.01 -33.64
C ASP A 333 -34.66 -22.60 -34.10
N GLY A 334 -34.36 -21.68 -33.23
CA GLY A 334 -34.00 -20.30 -33.54
C GLY A 334 -35.21 -19.39 -33.70
N GLN A 335 -36.38 -19.80 -33.27
CA GLN A 335 -37.66 -19.08 -33.36
C GLN A 335 -38.27 -18.82 -31.96
N PRO A 336 -37.63 -17.96 -31.14
CA PRO A 336 -38.09 -17.80 -29.76
C PRO A 336 -39.51 -17.25 -29.70
N ASN A 337 -40.13 -17.44 -28.52
CA ASN A 337 -41.47 -16.97 -28.19
C ASN A 337 -41.73 -15.55 -28.75
N ARG A 338 -42.88 -15.36 -29.40
CA ARG A 338 -43.29 -14.13 -30.07
C ARG A 338 -43.17 -12.89 -29.16
N ASN A 339 -43.51 -13.03 -27.88
CA ASN A 339 -43.46 -11.91 -26.94
C ASN A 339 -42.05 -11.57 -26.51
N LEU A 340 -41.15 -12.56 -26.36
CA LEU A 340 -39.72 -12.31 -26.14
C LEU A 340 -39.12 -11.56 -27.34
N ARG A 341 -39.45 -11.99 -28.57
CA ARG A 341 -39.02 -11.32 -29.79
C ARG A 341 -39.55 -9.90 -29.86
N ALA A 342 -40.85 -9.68 -29.53
CA ALA A 342 -41.44 -8.35 -29.50
C ALA A 342 -40.81 -7.45 -28.42
N ALA A 343 -40.52 -7.97 -27.24
CA ALA A 343 -39.87 -7.24 -26.15
C ALA A 343 -38.43 -6.82 -26.52
N LEU A 344 -37.66 -7.69 -27.15
CA LEU A 344 -36.29 -7.43 -27.55
C LEU A 344 -36.20 -6.57 -28.85
N GLY A 345 -37.09 -6.78 -29.79
CA GLY A 345 -37.11 -6.05 -31.08
C GLY A 345 -37.85 -4.72 -31.04
N GLY A 346 -38.71 -4.49 -30.07
CA GLY A 346 -39.53 -3.27 -29.95
C GLY A 346 -38.77 -2.05 -29.37
N LEU A 347 -37.58 -2.25 -28.83
CA LEU A 347 -36.81 -1.19 -28.20
C LEU A 347 -35.38 -1.11 -28.79
N SER A 348 -34.98 0.07 -29.21
CA SER A 348 -33.63 0.33 -29.78
C SER A 348 -32.49 0.08 -28.81
N VAL A 349 -32.79 -0.05 -27.51
CA VAL A 349 -31.81 -0.33 -26.45
C VAL A 349 -31.25 -1.75 -26.51
N PHE A 350 -31.94 -2.68 -27.17
CA PHE A 350 -31.48 -4.05 -27.34
C PHE A 350 -30.85 -4.30 -28.71
N ALA A 351 -29.78 -5.09 -28.73
CA ALA A 351 -29.25 -5.75 -29.91
C ALA A 351 -29.50 -7.25 -29.75
N ALA A 352 -30.61 -7.73 -30.30
CA ALA A 352 -31.09 -9.10 -30.13
C ALA A 352 -30.54 -10.01 -31.22
N GLY A 353 -29.97 -11.16 -30.80
CA GLY A 353 -29.62 -12.32 -31.62
C GLY A 353 -30.51 -13.50 -31.26
N TYR A 354 -30.80 -14.34 -32.24
CA TYR A 354 -31.64 -15.55 -32.08
C TYR A 354 -30.93 -16.74 -32.69
N VAL A 355 -30.82 -17.85 -31.97
CA VAL A 355 -30.11 -19.05 -32.43
C VAL A 355 -30.74 -20.33 -31.87
N GLY A 356 -30.81 -21.34 -32.73
CA GLY A 356 -31.23 -22.67 -32.28
C GLY A 356 -30.14 -23.40 -31.51
N SER A 357 -30.54 -24.19 -30.53
CA SER A 357 -29.64 -24.90 -29.60
C SER A 357 -28.60 -25.81 -30.28
N ARG A 358 -28.84 -26.20 -31.52
CA ARG A 358 -27.95 -27.06 -32.34
C ARG A 358 -26.96 -26.26 -33.19
N ASN A 359 -27.15 -24.94 -33.34
CA ASN A 359 -26.37 -24.09 -34.25
C ASN A 359 -25.60 -22.97 -33.52
N ILE A 360 -25.28 -23.19 -32.25
CA ILE A 360 -24.63 -22.17 -31.41
C ILE A 360 -23.16 -22.02 -31.78
N ASP A 361 -22.74 -20.80 -32.06
CA ASP A 361 -21.33 -20.43 -32.02
C ASP A 361 -20.89 -20.17 -30.56
N TYR A 362 -20.23 -21.11 -29.96
CA TYR A 362 -19.74 -20.99 -28.58
C TYR A 362 -18.73 -19.85 -28.39
N GLY A 363 -17.98 -19.49 -29.43
CA GLY A 363 -17.02 -18.38 -29.38
C GLY A 363 -17.73 -17.02 -29.22
N ALA A 364 -18.93 -16.86 -29.80
CA ALA A 364 -19.71 -15.63 -29.76
C ALA A 364 -20.55 -15.47 -28.47
N LEU A 365 -20.65 -16.49 -27.61
CA LEU A 365 -21.42 -16.38 -26.35
C LEU A 365 -20.88 -15.27 -25.46
N ALA A 366 -19.55 -15.12 -25.42
CA ALA A 366 -18.89 -14.11 -24.61
C ALA A 366 -19.19 -12.67 -25.01
N ASP A 367 -19.70 -12.43 -26.22
CA ASP A 367 -20.02 -11.09 -26.71
C ASP A 367 -21.37 -10.55 -26.23
N ASN A 368 -22.20 -11.41 -25.61
CA ASN A 368 -23.53 -11.06 -25.16
C ASN A 368 -23.54 -10.64 -23.69
N ASP A 369 -24.41 -9.67 -23.35
CA ASP A 369 -24.59 -9.18 -21.98
C ASP A 369 -25.62 -10.05 -21.23
N LEU A 370 -26.60 -10.59 -21.94
CA LEU A 370 -27.62 -11.50 -21.43
C LEU A 370 -27.85 -12.64 -22.43
N ILE A 371 -27.83 -13.88 -21.93
CA ILE A 371 -28.29 -15.03 -22.68
C ILE A 371 -29.64 -15.48 -22.08
N VAL A 372 -30.64 -15.65 -22.92
CA VAL A 372 -31.94 -16.18 -22.53
C VAL A 372 -32.10 -17.58 -23.13
N LEU A 373 -32.12 -18.59 -22.28
CA LEU A 373 -32.37 -20.00 -22.67
C LEU A 373 -33.85 -20.32 -22.47
N THR A 374 -34.54 -20.57 -23.55
CA THR A 374 -35.99 -20.84 -23.51
C THR A 374 -36.36 -21.91 -24.52
N GLU A 375 -37.39 -22.72 -24.22
CA GLU A 375 -37.98 -23.73 -25.12
C GLU A 375 -36.97 -24.77 -25.66
N VAL A 376 -35.88 -25.02 -24.96
CA VAL A 376 -34.92 -26.08 -25.27
C VAL A 376 -35.30 -27.34 -24.46
N PRO A 377 -35.75 -28.42 -25.08
CA PRO A 377 -36.22 -29.61 -24.32
C PRO A 377 -35.08 -30.28 -23.54
N THR A 378 -33.89 -30.36 -24.13
CA THR A 378 -32.73 -31.03 -23.54
C THR A 378 -31.47 -30.16 -23.68
N VAL A 379 -30.80 -29.87 -22.58
CA VAL A 379 -29.56 -29.09 -22.56
C VAL A 379 -28.37 -30.03 -22.64
N GLY A 380 -27.67 -30.04 -23.78
CA GLY A 380 -26.47 -30.83 -23.98
C GLY A 380 -25.34 -30.45 -23.00
N SER A 381 -24.55 -31.45 -22.61
CA SER A 381 -23.43 -31.25 -21.64
C SER A 381 -22.40 -30.19 -22.09
N GLY A 382 -22.17 -30.11 -23.42
CA GLY A 382 -21.27 -29.08 -24.01
C GLY A 382 -21.83 -27.67 -23.83
N LEU A 383 -23.13 -27.47 -24.16
CA LEU A 383 -23.80 -26.19 -23.97
C LEU A 383 -23.86 -25.82 -22.47
N ALA A 384 -24.17 -26.77 -21.59
CA ALA A 384 -24.19 -26.52 -20.16
C ALA A 384 -22.85 -26.05 -19.60
N GLU A 385 -21.73 -26.60 -20.09
CA GLU A 385 -20.39 -26.20 -19.68
C GLU A 385 -20.03 -24.80 -20.24
N GLN A 386 -20.36 -24.51 -21.48
CA GLN A 386 -20.13 -23.18 -22.06
C GLN A 386 -20.95 -22.09 -21.38
N LEU A 387 -22.21 -22.36 -21.03
CA LEU A 387 -23.07 -21.45 -20.26
C LEU A 387 -22.50 -21.22 -18.86
N ARG A 388 -21.98 -22.27 -18.20
CA ARG A 388 -21.30 -22.15 -16.92
C ARG A 388 -20.08 -21.21 -17.00
N GLN A 389 -19.23 -21.42 -18.00
CA GLN A 389 -18.05 -20.56 -18.24
C GLN A 389 -18.44 -19.12 -18.54
N TYR A 390 -19.47 -18.92 -19.37
CA TYR A 390 -20.01 -17.61 -19.68
C TYR A 390 -20.48 -16.87 -18.42
N VAL A 391 -21.26 -17.53 -17.55
CA VAL A 391 -21.73 -16.94 -16.30
C VAL A 391 -20.55 -16.68 -15.36
N ALA A 392 -19.64 -17.65 -15.17
CA ALA A 392 -18.48 -17.48 -14.30
C ALA A 392 -17.58 -16.31 -14.73
N ALA A 393 -17.53 -16.03 -16.03
CA ALA A 393 -16.78 -14.92 -16.62
C ALA A 393 -17.50 -13.55 -16.55
N GLY A 394 -18.71 -13.48 -15.96
CA GLY A 394 -19.45 -12.24 -15.75
C GLY A 394 -20.68 -12.04 -16.65
N GLY A 395 -21.03 -13.02 -17.49
CA GLY A 395 -22.28 -12.99 -18.26
C GLY A 395 -23.50 -13.25 -17.40
N ASN A 396 -24.68 -12.82 -17.86
CA ASN A 396 -25.96 -13.12 -17.22
C ASN A 396 -26.75 -14.12 -18.05
N LEU A 397 -27.26 -15.17 -17.41
CA LEU A 397 -28.03 -16.21 -18.02
C LEU A 397 -29.42 -16.23 -17.40
N LEU A 398 -30.47 -16.13 -18.22
CA LEU A 398 -31.88 -16.31 -17.81
C LEU A 398 -32.40 -17.60 -18.40
N VAL A 399 -32.88 -18.51 -17.54
CA VAL A 399 -33.35 -19.86 -17.92
C VAL A 399 -34.85 -19.98 -17.71
N PHE A 400 -35.56 -20.38 -18.77
CA PHE A 400 -36.96 -20.76 -18.76
C PHE A 400 -37.09 -22.22 -19.21
N PRO A 401 -37.22 -23.21 -18.29
CA PRO A 401 -37.41 -24.60 -18.66
C PRO A 401 -38.76 -24.78 -19.37
N PRO A 402 -38.84 -25.43 -20.56
CA PRO A 402 -40.13 -25.74 -21.20
C PRO A 402 -40.93 -26.80 -20.42
N ARG A 403 -42.24 -26.89 -20.61
CA ARG A 403 -43.07 -27.89 -19.94
C ARG A 403 -42.57 -29.33 -20.12
N GLY A 404 -42.02 -29.64 -21.29
CA GLY A 404 -41.39 -30.93 -21.63
C GLY A 404 -39.89 -31.02 -21.35
N ALA A 405 -39.35 -30.24 -20.41
CA ALA A 405 -37.92 -30.24 -20.10
C ALA A 405 -37.43 -31.62 -19.59
N ASP A 406 -36.33 -32.08 -20.12
CA ASP A 406 -35.58 -33.21 -19.56
C ASP A 406 -34.94 -32.80 -18.22
N LEU A 407 -35.58 -33.26 -17.13
CA LEU A 407 -35.17 -32.90 -15.77
C LEU A 407 -33.71 -33.24 -15.46
N ALA A 408 -33.20 -34.34 -16.04
CA ALA A 408 -31.83 -34.77 -15.81
C ALA A 408 -30.83 -33.76 -16.40
N SER A 409 -31.06 -33.32 -17.65
CA SER A 409 -30.18 -32.33 -18.31
C SER A 409 -30.27 -30.95 -17.67
N TYR A 410 -31.46 -30.48 -17.29
CA TYR A 410 -31.64 -29.23 -16.61
C TYR A 410 -30.98 -29.21 -15.20
N ASN A 411 -31.19 -30.28 -14.43
CA ASN A 411 -30.56 -30.40 -13.12
C ASN A 411 -29.02 -30.46 -13.21
N ALA A 412 -28.49 -31.08 -14.28
CA ALA A 412 -27.06 -31.05 -14.54
C ALA A 412 -26.54 -29.65 -14.87
N LEU A 413 -27.29 -28.86 -15.66
CA LEU A 413 -26.97 -27.42 -15.89
C LEU A 413 -27.05 -26.62 -14.59
N LEU A 414 -28.17 -26.71 -13.86
CA LEU A 414 -28.43 -25.93 -12.65
C LEU A 414 -27.38 -26.21 -11.56
N THR A 415 -27.00 -27.49 -11.39
CA THR A 415 -25.92 -27.88 -10.47
C THR A 415 -24.58 -27.22 -10.84
N ARG A 416 -24.22 -27.16 -12.13
CA ARG A 416 -23.00 -26.49 -12.62
C ARG A 416 -23.06 -24.99 -12.41
N LEU A 417 -24.26 -24.39 -12.44
CA LEU A 417 -24.50 -22.97 -12.15
C LEU A 417 -24.55 -22.68 -10.65
N GLY A 418 -24.46 -23.68 -9.77
CA GLY A 418 -24.62 -23.52 -8.33
C GLY A 418 -26.05 -23.18 -7.91
N ALA A 419 -27.03 -23.48 -8.79
CA ALA A 419 -28.43 -23.22 -8.57
C ALA A 419 -29.15 -24.47 -8.00
N ASP A 420 -30.29 -24.24 -7.37
CA ASP A 420 -31.16 -25.31 -6.92
C ASP A 420 -31.78 -26.06 -8.12
N GLY A 421 -31.90 -27.36 -8.01
CA GLY A 421 -32.49 -28.19 -9.03
C GLY A 421 -34.01 -28.02 -9.12
N ILE A 422 -34.59 -28.40 -10.25
CA ILE A 422 -36.06 -28.41 -10.49
C ILE A 422 -36.63 -29.81 -10.27
N ALA A 423 -37.83 -29.85 -9.69
CA ALA A 423 -38.65 -31.09 -9.56
C ALA A 423 -39.57 -31.26 -10.79
N ALA A 424 -40.42 -32.32 -10.77
CA ALA A 424 -41.40 -32.52 -11.81
C ALA A 424 -42.38 -31.34 -11.94
N PHE A 425 -42.86 -31.11 -13.16
CA PHE A 425 -43.78 -30.02 -13.45
C PHE A 425 -45.09 -30.23 -12.67
N ASP A 426 -45.50 -29.22 -11.91
CA ASP A 426 -46.73 -29.12 -11.15
C ASP A 426 -47.74 -28.24 -11.90
N GLU A 427 -48.87 -28.80 -12.32
CA GLU A 427 -49.88 -28.09 -13.13
C GLU A 427 -50.78 -27.12 -12.33
N GLN A 428 -50.49 -26.90 -11.05
CA GLN A 428 -51.28 -25.98 -10.24
C GLN A 428 -51.08 -24.51 -10.70
N THR A 429 -52.18 -23.81 -10.87
CA THR A 429 -52.19 -22.37 -11.12
C THR A 429 -51.61 -21.62 -9.91
N ARG A 430 -50.64 -20.76 -10.11
CA ARG A 430 -50.00 -19.94 -9.07
C ARG A 430 -49.92 -18.48 -9.49
N GLU A 431 -50.23 -17.60 -8.56
CA GLU A 431 -50.13 -16.15 -8.75
C GLU A 431 -48.90 -15.61 -8.03
N VAL A 432 -48.09 -14.82 -8.70
CA VAL A 432 -46.98 -14.08 -8.06
C VAL A 432 -47.58 -13.04 -7.13
N SER A 433 -47.12 -12.99 -5.88
CA SER A 433 -47.63 -12.09 -4.84
C SER A 433 -46.64 -11.00 -4.44
N SER A 434 -45.35 -11.26 -4.64
CA SER A 434 -44.32 -10.31 -4.23
C SER A 434 -43.16 -10.20 -5.21
N ILE A 435 -42.58 -9.00 -5.28
CA ILE A 435 -41.41 -8.63 -6.06
C ILE A 435 -40.34 -8.09 -5.07
N ASN A 436 -39.13 -8.59 -5.16
CA ASN A 436 -38.00 -8.06 -4.37
C ASN A 436 -37.57 -6.69 -4.92
N ARG A 437 -38.12 -5.63 -4.36
CA ARG A 437 -37.81 -4.24 -4.75
C ARG A 437 -36.45 -3.73 -4.25
N GLN A 438 -35.77 -4.44 -3.39
CA GLN A 438 -34.44 -4.08 -2.91
C GLN A 438 -33.34 -4.50 -3.89
N GLU A 439 -33.65 -5.53 -4.69
CA GLU A 439 -32.73 -6.03 -5.71
C GLU A 439 -32.65 -5.08 -6.91
N PHE A 440 -31.44 -4.90 -7.46
CA PHE A 440 -31.15 -3.98 -8.55
C PHE A 440 -32.11 -4.13 -9.74
N ILE A 441 -32.48 -5.36 -10.07
CA ILE A 441 -33.40 -5.67 -11.20
C ILE A 441 -34.74 -4.90 -11.08
N PHE A 442 -35.23 -4.68 -9.86
CA PHE A 442 -36.54 -4.07 -9.62
C PHE A 442 -36.50 -2.77 -8.80
N ARG A 443 -35.34 -2.36 -8.28
CA ARG A 443 -35.18 -1.23 -7.33
C ARG A 443 -35.85 0.07 -7.78
N ASP A 444 -35.72 0.46 -9.04
CA ASP A 444 -36.19 1.74 -9.56
C ASP A 444 -37.36 1.63 -10.52
N VAL A 445 -37.78 0.38 -10.83
CA VAL A 445 -38.80 0.13 -11.86
C VAL A 445 -40.18 0.67 -11.44
N PHE A 446 -40.47 0.74 -10.15
CA PHE A 446 -41.79 1.02 -9.61
C PHE A 446 -41.91 2.29 -8.75
N ARG A 447 -40.88 3.19 -8.76
CA ARG A 447 -40.85 4.39 -7.88
C ARG A 447 -41.97 5.39 -8.09
N ASN A 448 -42.52 5.50 -9.31
CA ASN A 448 -43.50 6.55 -9.68
C ASN A 448 -44.89 6.04 -10.02
N ARG A 449 -45.26 4.80 -9.69
CA ARG A 449 -46.55 4.26 -10.09
C ARG A 449 -47.46 4.02 -8.90
N SER A 450 -48.51 4.85 -8.82
CA SER A 450 -49.64 4.72 -7.88
C SER A 450 -50.72 3.69 -8.31
N ARG A 451 -50.54 3.03 -9.48
CA ARG A 451 -51.49 1.97 -9.95
C ARG A 451 -51.08 0.63 -9.36
N ALA A 452 -52.08 -0.17 -8.99
CA ALA A 452 -51.89 -1.56 -8.63
C ALA A 452 -51.22 -2.32 -9.78
N LEU A 453 -50.01 -2.79 -9.56
CA LEU A 453 -49.25 -3.56 -10.55
C LEU A 453 -49.92 -4.94 -10.68
N ARG A 454 -50.30 -5.33 -11.88
CA ARG A 454 -50.77 -6.68 -12.15
C ARG A 454 -49.55 -7.60 -12.12
N LEU A 455 -49.53 -8.55 -11.18
CA LEU A 455 -48.45 -9.53 -11.05
C LEU A 455 -48.74 -10.75 -11.96
N PRO A 456 -47.64 -11.42 -12.44
CA PRO A 456 -47.78 -12.57 -13.32
C PRO A 456 -48.50 -13.76 -12.66
N THR A 457 -49.24 -14.52 -13.50
CA THR A 457 -49.85 -15.78 -13.13
C THR A 457 -49.28 -16.90 -13.99
N THR A 458 -49.05 -18.08 -13.40
CA THR A 458 -48.54 -19.25 -14.11
C THR A 458 -49.53 -20.39 -14.01
N GLN A 459 -49.74 -21.13 -15.13
CA GLN A 459 -50.55 -22.34 -15.23
C GLN A 459 -49.67 -23.60 -15.09
N GLY A 460 -48.94 -23.65 -13.96
CA GLY A 460 -47.96 -24.66 -13.65
C GLY A 460 -46.55 -24.15 -13.53
N ASN A 461 -45.72 -24.86 -12.80
CA ASN A 461 -44.33 -24.54 -12.57
C ASN A 461 -43.51 -25.76 -12.16
N PHE A 462 -42.19 -25.63 -12.22
CA PHE A 462 -41.23 -26.60 -11.69
C PHE A 462 -40.82 -26.17 -10.27
N PRO A 463 -41.26 -26.83 -9.20
CA PRO A 463 -40.83 -26.50 -7.86
C PRO A 463 -39.29 -26.61 -7.75
N LEU A 464 -38.64 -25.61 -7.13
CA LEU A 464 -37.22 -25.70 -6.83
C LEU A 464 -37.00 -26.64 -5.65
N GLY A 465 -36.11 -27.63 -5.86
CA GLY A 465 -35.68 -28.54 -4.80
C GLY A 465 -34.75 -27.77 -3.82
N ARG A 466 -34.85 -28.08 -2.53
CA ARG A 466 -33.93 -27.55 -1.52
C ARG A 466 -32.61 -28.34 -1.57
N THR A 467 -31.80 -28.12 -2.56
CA THR A 467 -30.46 -28.76 -2.68
C THR A 467 -29.37 -27.97 -1.94
N GLY A 468 -29.76 -26.94 -1.19
CA GLY A 468 -28.80 -26.17 -0.37
C GLY A 468 -27.87 -25.30 -1.17
N GLY A 469 -28.32 -24.79 -2.32
CA GLY A 469 -27.57 -23.78 -3.09
C GLY A 469 -27.28 -22.58 -2.19
N ARG A 470 -26.00 -22.38 -1.86
CA ARG A 470 -25.56 -21.24 -1.06
C ARG A 470 -25.71 -19.96 -1.90
N GLY A 471 -26.71 -19.14 -1.57
CA GLY A 471 -26.91 -17.83 -2.17
C GLY A 471 -28.11 -17.66 -3.07
N GLN A 472 -29.20 -18.44 -2.90
CA GLN A 472 -30.47 -18.19 -3.57
C GLN A 472 -31.03 -16.82 -3.18
N GLU A 473 -31.17 -15.91 -4.13
CA GLU A 473 -31.87 -14.64 -3.98
C GLU A 473 -33.24 -14.72 -4.70
N ARG A 474 -34.33 -14.55 -3.96
CA ARG A 474 -35.70 -14.63 -4.51
C ARG A 474 -36.05 -13.29 -5.15
N LEU A 475 -36.36 -13.27 -6.43
CA LEU A 475 -36.75 -12.08 -7.19
C LEU A 475 -38.27 -11.93 -7.29
N LEU A 476 -38.97 -13.02 -7.65
CA LEU A 476 -40.43 -13.11 -7.69
C LEU A 476 -40.87 -14.32 -6.83
N THR A 477 -41.91 -14.13 -6.03
CA THR A 477 -42.39 -15.15 -5.11
C THR A 477 -43.89 -15.33 -5.29
N TYR A 478 -44.34 -16.57 -5.34
CA TYR A 478 -45.78 -16.93 -5.39
C TYR A 478 -46.47 -16.68 -4.05
N ARG A 479 -47.81 -16.71 -4.07
CA ARG A 479 -48.64 -16.46 -2.87
C ARG A 479 -48.42 -17.49 -1.76
N ASP A 480 -48.05 -18.72 -2.10
CA ASP A 480 -47.70 -19.79 -1.16
C ASP A 480 -46.28 -19.69 -0.59
N GLY A 481 -45.53 -18.65 -0.97
CA GLY A 481 -44.12 -18.42 -0.56
C GLY A 481 -43.09 -19.19 -1.37
N SER A 482 -43.51 -20.01 -2.36
CA SER A 482 -42.59 -20.67 -3.29
C SER A 482 -42.00 -19.66 -4.29
N VAL A 483 -40.86 -20.00 -4.89
CA VAL A 483 -40.14 -19.12 -5.79
C VAL A 483 -40.66 -19.20 -7.20
N ALA A 484 -40.94 -18.05 -7.83
CA ALA A 484 -41.27 -17.94 -9.25
C ALA A 484 -40.04 -17.60 -10.11
N LEU A 485 -39.16 -16.76 -9.62
CA LEU A 485 -37.90 -16.40 -10.25
C LEU A 485 -36.81 -16.27 -9.18
N ALA A 486 -35.70 -17.00 -9.33
CA ALA A 486 -34.58 -16.95 -8.45
C ALA A 486 -33.31 -16.41 -9.18
N LYS A 487 -32.40 -15.82 -8.42
CA LYS A 487 -31.05 -15.41 -8.87
C LYS A 487 -30.01 -16.19 -8.08
N TYR A 488 -28.99 -16.65 -8.76
CA TYR A 488 -27.80 -17.31 -8.21
C TYR A 488 -26.54 -16.64 -8.75
N ARG A 489 -25.58 -16.44 -7.90
CA ARG A 489 -24.28 -15.87 -8.31
C ARG A 489 -23.26 -16.97 -8.57
N LEU A 490 -22.59 -16.90 -9.73
CA LEU A 490 -21.49 -17.79 -10.07
C LEU A 490 -20.31 -16.94 -10.62
N GLY A 491 -19.20 -16.94 -9.88
CA GLY A 491 -18.06 -16.09 -10.25
C GLY A 491 -18.43 -14.61 -10.30
N GLU A 492 -18.23 -13.98 -11.46
CA GLU A 492 -18.53 -12.57 -11.69
C GLU A 492 -19.95 -12.34 -12.24
N GLY A 493 -20.68 -13.38 -12.67
CA GLY A 493 -22.00 -13.27 -13.30
C GLY A 493 -23.14 -13.85 -12.46
N ASN A 494 -24.34 -13.84 -13.07
CA ASN A 494 -25.54 -14.31 -12.42
C ASN A 494 -26.32 -15.27 -13.33
N ALA A 495 -26.88 -16.31 -12.71
CA ALA A 495 -27.87 -17.17 -13.32
C ALA A 495 -29.26 -16.86 -12.74
N TYR A 496 -30.21 -16.54 -13.58
CA TYR A 496 -31.62 -16.31 -13.23
C TYR A 496 -32.40 -17.52 -13.69
N VAL A 497 -33.17 -18.13 -12.79
CA VAL A 497 -33.93 -19.36 -13.05
C VAL A 497 -35.40 -19.08 -12.82
N SER A 498 -36.19 -19.12 -13.89
CA SER A 498 -37.64 -19.13 -13.81
C SER A 498 -38.12 -20.53 -13.49
N THR A 499 -39.12 -20.65 -12.61
CA THR A 499 -39.77 -21.91 -12.33
C THR A 499 -40.90 -22.24 -13.31
N ALA A 500 -41.32 -21.28 -14.13
CA ALA A 500 -42.34 -21.48 -15.14
C ALA A 500 -41.76 -21.30 -16.56
N PRO A 501 -42.29 -22.04 -17.55
CA PRO A 501 -41.97 -21.82 -18.97
C PRO A 501 -42.27 -20.39 -19.42
N LEU A 502 -41.69 -19.96 -20.52
CA LEU A 502 -42.02 -18.66 -21.13
C LEU A 502 -43.19 -18.77 -22.11
N ASP A 503 -43.88 -19.88 -22.17
CA ASP A 503 -45.07 -20.12 -22.98
C ASP A 503 -46.22 -19.22 -22.51
N ASN A 504 -46.92 -18.55 -23.46
CA ASN A 504 -48.00 -17.61 -23.16
C ASN A 504 -49.26 -18.27 -22.58
N GLU A 505 -49.47 -19.55 -22.84
CA GLU A 505 -50.60 -20.32 -22.27
C GLU A 505 -50.29 -20.70 -20.81
N LEU A 506 -49.02 -20.83 -20.48
CA LEU A 506 -48.56 -21.26 -19.16
C LEU A 506 -48.08 -20.13 -18.25
N ASN A 507 -47.71 -18.97 -18.82
CA ASN A 507 -47.10 -17.89 -18.03
C ASN A 507 -47.36 -16.54 -18.73
N ASP A 508 -48.05 -15.66 -18.06
CA ASP A 508 -48.37 -14.33 -18.60
C ASP A 508 -47.25 -13.26 -18.31
N LEU A 509 -46.10 -13.68 -17.78
CA LEU A 509 -44.96 -12.76 -17.49
C LEU A 509 -44.53 -11.97 -18.73
N ALA A 510 -44.40 -12.62 -19.89
CA ALA A 510 -44.00 -11.96 -21.14
C ALA A 510 -45.08 -11.01 -21.70
N LEU A 511 -46.34 -11.18 -21.30
CA LEU A 511 -47.43 -10.26 -21.60
C LEU A 511 -47.42 -9.02 -20.71
N ASN A 512 -46.75 -9.10 -19.57
CA ASN A 512 -46.61 -8.00 -18.63
C ASN A 512 -45.38 -7.16 -18.94
N ALA A 513 -45.49 -6.30 -19.96
CA ALA A 513 -44.38 -5.46 -20.41
C ALA A 513 -43.80 -4.53 -19.32
N GLU A 514 -44.63 -4.19 -18.30
CA GLU A 514 -44.21 -3.32 -17.20
C GLU A 514 -43.19 -3.98 -16.25
N ILE A 515 -43.18 -5.32 -16.19
CA ILE A 515 -42.22 -6.12 -15.42
C ILE A 515 -41.17 -6.72 -16.33
N PHE A 516 -41.57 -7.32 -17.45
CA PHE A 516 -40.70 -8.14 -18.29
C PHE A 516 -39.60 -7.34 -18.98
N ILE A 517 -39.94 -6.20 -19.60
CA ILE A 517 -39.00 -5.39 -20.32
C ILE A 517 -37.92 -4.76 -19.40
N PRO A 518 -38.32 -4.09 -18.28
CA PRO A 518 -37.32 -3.58 -17.33
C PRO A 518 -36.48 -4.71 -16.71
N MET A 519 -37.04 -5.88 -16.47
CA MET A 519 -36.34 -7.05 -15.97
C MET A 519 -35.23 -7.49 -16.93
N LEU A 520 -35.54 -7.70 -18.23
CA LEU A 520 -34.55 -8.08 -19.24
C LEU A 520 -33.48 -7.02 -19.39
N TYR A 521 -33.88 -5.76 -19.42
CA TYR A 521 -32.93 -4.62 -19.52
C TYR A 521 -31.99 -4.57 -18.32
N LYS A 522 -32.52 -4.62 -17.11
CA LYS A 522 -31.72 -4.58 -15.89
C LYS A 522 -30.83 -5.84 -15.74
N MET A 523 -31.30 -7.01 -16.16
CA MET A 523 -30.48 -8.22 -16.22
C MET A 523 -29.32 -8.03 -17.21
N GLY A 524 -29.56 -7.47 -18.38
CA GLY A 524 -28.52 -7.22 -19.37
C GLY A 524 -27.45 -6.26 -18.86
N ILE A 525 -27.86 -5.10 -18.34
CA ILE A 525 -26.91 -4.11 -17.81
C ILE A 525 -26.26 -4.50 -16.49
N SER A 526 -26.80 -5.50 -15.77
CA SER A 526 -26.22 -6.03 -14.54
C SER A 526 -25.13 -7.07 -14.79
N SER A 527 -24.80 -7.37 -16.07
CA SER A 527 -23.72 -8.31 -16.39
C SER A 527 -22.48 -7.95 -15.61
N GLY A 528 -21.93 -8.93 -14.89
CA GLY A 528 -20.85 -8.74 -13.90
C GLY A 528 -19.49 -8.46 -14.51
N ARG A 529 -19.43 -7.97 -15.74
CA ARG A 529 -18.25 -7.33 -16.34
C ARG A 529 -17.99 -5.97 -15.66
N ARG A 530 -18.08 -5.97 -14.31
CA ARG A 530 -17.73 -4.83 -13.49
C ARG A 530 -16.28 -4.48 -13.80
N ARG A 531 -16.14 -3.45 -14.58
CA ARG A 531 -14.86 -2.82 -14.75
C ARG A 531 -14.56 -2.02 -13.48
N GLN A 532 -13.35 -2.18 -12.95
CA GLN A 532 -12.86 -1.29 -11.92
C GLN A 532 -12.80 0.12 -12.50
N ALA A 533 -13.49 1.08 -11.86
CA ALA A 533 -13.57 2.45 -12.37
C ALA A 533 -12.23 3.18 -12.25
N ALA A 534 -11.40 2.78 -11.29
CA ALA A 534 -10.08 3.34 -11.04
C ALA A 534 -9.16 2.33 -10.37
N TYR A 535 -7.87 2.48 -10.60
CA TYR A 535 -6.78 1.68 -10.04
C TYR A 535 -5.90 2.55 -9.15
N THR A 536 -5.21 1.93 -8.20
CA THR A 536 -4.29 2.61 -7.28
C THR A 536 -2.85 2.32 -7.67
N ILE A 537 -2.06 3.36 -7.90
CA ILE A 537 -0.63 3.26 -8.22
C ILE A 537 0.11 2.55 -7.08
N GLY A 538 1.00 1.62 -7.42
CA GLY A 538 1.81 0.88 -6.47
C GLY A 538 1.08 -0.25 -5.70
N ARG A 539 -0.25 -0.35 -5.86
CA ARG A 539 -1.08 -1.43 -5.27
C ARG A 539 -1.70 -2.33 -6.32
N ASP A 540 -2.33 -1.74 -7.33
CA ASP A 540 -2.98 -2.45 -8.43
C ASP A 540 -1.97 -2.64 -9.58
N GLU A 541 -1.11 -3.64 -9.47
CA GLU A 541 -0.02 -3.87 -10.43
C GLU A 541 -0.43 -4.65 -11.67
N VAL A 542 -1.63 -5.26 -11.69
CA VAL A 542 -2.13 -6.09 -12.80
C VAL A 542 -3.50 -5.61 -13.23
N ILE A 543 -3.60 -5.17 -14.47
CA ILE A 543 -4.88 -4.87 -15.12
C ILE A 543 -5.29 -5.99 -16.08
N ARG A 544 -6.59 -6.18 -16.22
CA ARG A 544 -7.17 -7.24 -17.06
C ARG A 544 -7.95 -6.60 -18.21
N THR A 545 -7.66 -7.02 -19.43
CA THR A 545 -8.40 -6.59 -20.62
C THR A 545 -8.87 -7.81 -21.43
N PRO A 546 -10.02 -7.76 -22.10
CA PRO A 546 -10.40 -8.80 -23.05
C PRO A 546 -9.38 -8.91 -24.17
N ARG A 547 -9.08 -10.15 -24.59
CA ARG A 547 -8.24 -10.38 -25.77
C ARG A 547 -8.99 -9.91 -27.01
N ARG A 548 -8.36 -9.04 -27.81
CA ARG A 548 -8.86 -8.62 -29.11
C ARG A 548 -7.91 -9.11 -30.20
N GLY A 549 -8.48 -9.71 -31.26
CA GLY A 549 -7.72 -10.27 -32.39
C GLY A 549 -7.24 -11.72 -32.19
N ALA A 550 -7.07 -12.43 -33.29
CA ALA A 550 -6.70 -13.84 -33.33
C ALA A 550 -5.17 -14.10 -33.35
N SER A 551 -4.35 -13.07 -33.57
CA SER A 551 -2.89 -13.21 -33.66
C SER A 551 -2.24 -13.42 -32.30
N ALA A 552 -1.17 -14.25 -32.27
CA ALA A 552 -0.38 -14.46 -31.07
C ALA A 552 0.56 -13.28 -30.76
N ASP A 553 0.87 -12.45 -31.75
CA ASP A 553 1.87 -11.36 -31.68
C ASP A 553 1.25 -9.98 -31.36
N ILE A 554 0.13 -9.95 -30.64
CA ILE A 554 -0.55 -8.70 -30.32
C ILE A 554 0.14 -8.04 -29.14
N VAL A 555 0.73 -6.87 -29.37
CA VAL A 555 1.38 -6.06 -28.31
C VAL A 555 0.46 -4.91 -27.91
N TYR A 556 0.03 -4.95 -26.65
CA TYR A 556 -0.69 -3.81 -26.05
C TYR A 556 0.31 -2.81 -25.49
N LYS A 557 0.00 -1.53 -25.63
CA LYS A 557 0.77 -0.42 -25.09
C LYS A 557 -0.14 0.45 -24.21
N LEU A 558 0.42 1.07 -23.21
CA LEU A 558 -0.26 2.08 -22.39
C LEU A 558 0.35 3.45 -22.65
N ARG A 559 -0.51 4.44 -22.91
CA ARG A 559 -0.14 5.82 -23.16
C ARG A 559 -0.79 6.74 -22.14
N GLY A 560 0.02 7.47 -21.39
CA GLY A 560 -0.40 8.47 -20.41
C GLY A 560 0.37 9.78 -20.53
N ALA A 561 0.22 10.67 -19.56
CA ALA A 561 0.90 11.98 -19.56
C ALA A 561 2.44 11.86 -19.60
N GLY A 562 3.00 10.81 -19.00
CA GLY A 562 4.45 10.55 -18.96
C GLY A 562 5.02 9.83 -20.19
N GLY A 563 4.20 9.55 -21.21
CA GLY A 563 4.64 8.85 -22.42
C GLY A 563 3.93 7.51 -22.66
N GLU A 564 4.53 6.73 -23.54
CA GLU A 564 4.02 5.41 -23.94
C GLU A 564 4.98 4.31 -23.48
N PHE A 565 4.44 3.22 -22.91
CA PHE A 565 5.22 2.06 -22.51
C PHE A 565 4.49 0.74 -22.79
N ILE A 566 5.25 -0.34 -22.83
CA ILE A 566 4.75 -1.70 -23.06
C ILE A 566 4.79 -2.45 -21.73
N PRO A 567 3.63 -2.76 -21.11
CA PRO A 567 3.57 -3.56 -19.91
C PRO A 567 3.93 -5.03 -20.23
N GLU A 568 4.36 -5.79 -19.22
CA GLU A 568 4.50 -7.24 -19.36
C GLU A 568 3.12 -7.86 -19.60
N GLN A 569 3.01 -8.73 -20.62
CA GLN A 569 1.74 -9.26 -21.10
C GLN A 569 1.67 -10.77 -20.98
N ARG A 570 0.58 -11.27 -20.42
CA ARG A 570 0.30 -12.69 -20.33
C ARG A 570 -1.13 -12.99 -20.76
N VAL A 571 -1.30 -13.86 -21.74
CA VAL A 571 -2.62 -14.31 -22.17
C VAL A 571 -3.06 -15.47 -21.26
N VAL A 572 -4.26 -15.33 -20.68
CA VAL A 572 -4.92 -16.36 -19.88
C VAL A 572 -6.35 -16.47 -20.38
N ASP A 573 -6.69 -17.60 -20.96
CA ASP A 573 -7.96 -17.86 -21.61
C ASP A 573 -8.30 -16.78 -22.67
N ASN A 574 -9.43 -16.09 -22.51
CA ASN A 574 -9.87 -15.00 -23.39
C ASN A 574 -9.53 -13.60 -22.84
N ARG A 575 -8.52 -13.49 -21.96
CA ARG A 575 -8.08 -12.23 -21.35
C ARG A 575 -6.58 -12.05 -21.46
N VAL A 576 -6.15 -10.80 -21.46
CA VAL A 576 -4.75 -10.42 -21.34
C VAL A 576 -4.55 -9.76 -19.97
N LEU A 577 -3.58 -10.28 -19.24
CA LEU A 577 -3.09 -9.69 -18.00
C LEU A 577 -1.92 -8.78 -18.36
N LEU A 578 -2.00 -7.53 -17.96
CA LEU A 578 -0.97 -6.52 -18.18
C LEU A 578 -0.37 -6.16 -16.82
N THR A 579 0.91 -6.51 -16.62
CA THR A 579 1.65 -6.22 -15.39
C THR A 579 2.37 -4.89 -15.55
N LEU A 580 2.12 -3.94 -14.65
CA LEU A 580 2.56 -2.54 -14.78
C LEU A 580 3.98 -2.30 -14.27
N SER A 581 4.48 -3.10 -13.32
CA SER A 581 5.86 -3.05 -12.81
C SER A 581 6.37 -1.64 -12.47
N ASN A 582 5.56 -0.84 -11.78
CA ASN A 582 5.84 0.57 -11.43
C ASN A 582 6.02 1.53 -12.63
N GLN A 583 5.57 1.18 -13.83
CA GLN A 583 5.69 2.01 -15.03
C GLN A 583 4.64 3.12 -15.12
N VAL A 584 3.71 3.20 -14.16
CA VAL A 584 2.71 4.26 -14.04
C VAL A 584 3.20 5.28 -12.99
N PRO A 585 3.85 6.38 -13.40
CA PRO A 585 4.44 7.33 -12.44
C PRO A 585 3.40 8.29 -11.84
N ASP A 586 2.38 8.69 -12.64
CA ASP A 586 1.47 9.77 -12.28
C ASP A 586 0.00 9.32 -12.31
N ALA A 587 -0.81 9.94 -11.42
CA ALA A 587 -2.25 9.77 -11.45
C ALA A 587 -2.83 10.39 -12.73
N GLY A 588 -3.76 9.67 -13.36
CA GLY A 588 -4.35 10.11 -14.61
C GLY A 588 -5.10 9.01 -15.36
N VAL A 589 -5.49 9.33 -16.58
CA VAL A 589 -6.10 8.38 -17.50
C VAL A 589 -5.06 7.92 -18.51
N TYR A 590 -4.91 6.60 -18.61
CA TYR A 590 -3.99 5.93 -19.52
C TYR A 590 -4.78 5.17 -20.58
N GLU A 591 -4.52 5.47 -21.83
CA GLU A 591 -5.13 4.81 -22.99
C GLU A 591 -4.42 3.47 -23.27
N LEU A 592 -5.19 2.43 -23.50
CA LEU A 592 -4.69 1.14 -23.97
C LEU A 592 -4.76 1.13 -25.50
N LEU A 593 -3.60 0.94 -26.10
CA LEU A 593 -3.47 0.85 -27.55
C LEU A 593 -3.21 -0.59 -27.98
N LEU A 594 -3.74 -0.94 -29.14
CA LEU A 594 -3.43 -2.14 -29.90
C LEU A 594 -2.92 -1.71 -31.27
N GLY A 595 -1.61 -1.77 -31.48
CA GLY A 595 -0.98 -0.99 -32.54
C GLY A 595 -1.15 0.50 -32.27
N ASP A 596 -1.78 1.22 -33.20
CA ASP A 596 -2.07 2.65 -33.07
C ASP A 596 -3.54 2.95 -32.67
N GLU A 597 -4.38 1.93 -32.55
CA GLU A 597 -5.79 2.08 -32.21
C GLU A 597 -5.98 2.09 -30.68
N VAL A 598 -6.70 3.09 -30.17
CA VAL A 598 -7.13 3.14 -28.77
C VAL A 598 -8.28 2.16 -28.57
N VAL A 599 -8.02 1.09 -27.87
CA VAL A 599 -9.00 0.02 -27.62
C VAL A 599 -9.68 0.10 -26.25
N ASP A 600 -9.02 0.80 -25.30
CA ASP A 600 -9.55 0.99 -23.93
C ASP A 600 -8.83 2.14 -23.22
N ALA A 601 -9.25 2.49 -21.99
CA ALA A 601 -8.54 3.44 -21.13
C ALA A 601 -8.70 3.06 -19.65
N PHE A 602 -7.71 3.32 -18.81
CA PHE A 602 -7.68 3.01 -17.40
C PHE A 602 -7.35 4.25 -16.59
N ALA A 603 -8.04 4.47 -15.49
CA ALA A 603 -7.76 5.56 -14.57
C ALA A 603 -6.89 5.07 -13.42
N PHE A 604 -5.85 5.81 -13.11
CA PHE A 604 -4.96 5.55 -11.97
C PHE A 604 -4.99 6.74 -11.02
N ASN A 605 -5.05 6.44 -9.73
CA ASN A 605 -5.00 7.42 -8.65
C ASN A 605 -3.88 7.07 -7.67
N TYR A 606 -3.39 8.06 -6.95
CA TYR A 606 -2.44 7.85 -5.87
C TYR A 606 -3.07 7.11 -4.70
N ASP A 607 -2.26 6.42 -3.92
CA ASP A 607 -2.75 5.68 -2.75
C ASP A 607 -3.21 6.64 -1.65
N ARG A 608 -4.46 6.53 -1.23
CA ARG A 608 -5.07 7.38 -0.20
C ARG A 608 -4.63 7.06 1.23
N ARG A 609 -3.80 6.05 1.42
CA ARG A 609 -3.15 5.81 2.71
C ARG A 609 -2.25 6.97 3.11
N GLU A 610 -1.57 7.57 2.12
CA GLU A 610 -0.72 8.74 2.31
C GLU A 610 -1.49 10.02 2.69
N SER A 611 -2.82 10.02 2.54
CA SER A 611 -3.68 11.16 2.91
C SER A 611 -3.94 11.24 4.41
N ASP A 612 -3.66 10.17 5.17
CA ASP A 612 -3.87 10.09 6.61
C ASP A 612 -2.57 10.43 7.36
N PHE A 613 -2.43 11.67 7.81
CA PHE A 613 -1.30 12.17 8.61
C PHE A 613 -1.39 11.76 10.08
N SER A 614 -1.81 10.52 10.34
CA SER A 614 -1.75 9.92 11.67
C SER A 614 -0.39 9.27 11.87
N TYR A 615 0.42 9.81 12.78
CA TYR A 615 1.76 9.33 13.09
C TYR A 615 1.76 8.52 14.37
N LEU A 616 2.74 7.62 14.52
CA LEU A 616 2.98 6.93 15.78
C LEU A 616 3.32 7.97 16.87
N THR A 617 2.74 7.78 18.03
CA THR A 617 3.05 8.56 19.23
C THR A 617 4.37 8.12 19.87
N ASP A 618 4.97 8.95 20.71
CA ASP A 618 6.20 8.59 21.43
C ASP A 618 6.09 7.27 22.22
N PRO A 619 4.98 6.95 22.93
CA PRO A 619 4.78 5.66 23.55
C PRO A 619 4.78 4.49 22.55
N GLU A 620 4.11 4.64 21.38
CA GLU A 620 4.08 3.58 20.37
C GLU A 620 5.44 3.39 19.68
N LEU A 621 6.23 4.45 19.52
CA LEU A 621 7.63 4.36 19.08
C LEU A 621 8.50 3.66 20.13
N ALA A 622 8.25 3.90 21.43
CA ALA A 622 8.94 3.22 22.51
C ALA A 622 8.62 1.72 22.53
N GLU A 623 7.37 1.31 22.27
CA GLU A 623 7.00 -0.11 22.11
C GLU A 623 7.77 -0.78 20.95
N LEU A 624 8.03 -0.06 19.85
CA LEU A 624 8.87 -0.58 18.79
C LEU A 624 10.33 -0.71 19.22
N ALA A 625 10.84 0.15 20.10
CA ALA A 625 12.20 0.07 20.64
C ALA A 625 12.39 -1.15 21.58
N ASP A 626 11.33 -1.67 22.18
CA ASP A 626 11.34 -2.88 23.00
C ASP A 626 11.49 -4.17 22.17
N LEU A 627 11.34 -4.07 20.83
CA LEU A 627 11.54 -5.22 19.97
C LEU A 627 13.02 -5.63 19.90
N PRO A 628 13.32 -6.94 19.82
CA PRO A 628 14.70 -7.42 19.79
C PRO A 628 15.51 -6.84 18.61
N GLY A 629 16.62 -6.18 18.94
CA GLY A 629 17.51 -5.60 17.93
C GLY A 629 17.06 -4.28 17.32
N VAL A 630 15.96 -3.70 17.80
CA VAL A 630 15.46 -2.39 17.38
C VAL A 630 15.95 -1.30 18.32
N SER A 631 16.16 -0.11 17.78
CA SER A 631 16.48 1.11 18.54
C SER A 631 15.85 2.30 17.85
N VAL A 632 15.36 3.26 18.63
CA VAL A 632 14.90 4.56 18.13
C VAL A 632 16.02 5.57 18.37
N LEU A 633 16.34 6.35 17.33
CA LEU A 633 17.35 7.40 17.36
C LEU A 633 16.68 8.76 17.34
N ASP A 634 17.19 9.70 18.12
CA ASP A 634 16.73 11.09 18.08
C ASP A 634 17.23 11.76 16.78
N ALA A 635 16.29 12.02 15.88
CA ALA A 635 16.55 12.69 14.62
C ALA A 635 16.48 14.22 14.70
N ALA A 636 15.98 14.78 15.81
CA ALA A 636 15.79 16.23 15.94
C ALA A 636 17.12 16.98 15.99
N ASN A 637 18.16 16.38 16.57
CA ASN A 637 19.49 16.98 16.70
C ASN A 637 20.56 16.17 15.95
N GLN A 638 21.16 16.79 14.92
CA GLN A 638 22.24 16.20 14.12
C GLN A 638 23.42 15.71 14.97
N ALA A 639 23.85 16.53 15.93
CA ALA A 639 24.99 16.21 16.78
C ALA A 639 24.69 15.00 17.70
N SER A 640 23.46 14.86 18.16
CA SER A 640 22.97 13.73 18.93
C SER A 640 23.00 12.45 18.10
N LEU A 641 22.42 12.49 16.89
CA LEU A 641 22.37 11.35 15.97
C LEU A 641 23.78 10.82 15.63
N ILE A 642 24.69 11.70 15.23
CA ILE A 642 26.08 11.32 14.93
C ILE A 642 26.77 10.79 16.20
N GLY A 643 26.53 11.42 17.36
CA GLY A 643 27.05 11.00 18.65
C GLY A 643 26.64 9.59 19.00
N ASP A 644 25.34 9.28 18.91
CA ASP A 644 24.76 7.96 19.20
C ASP A 644 25.31 6.88 18.27
N ILE A 645 25.46 7.19 16.97
CA ILE A 645 26.02 6.24 15.99
C ILE A 645 27.49 5.95 16.32
N ARG A 646 28.30 6.99 16.63
CA ARG A 646 29.70 6.81 16.98
C ARG A 646 29.87 6.07 18.31
N GLU A 647 29.07 6.41 19.31
CA GLU A 647 29.09 5.72 20.61
C GLU A 647 28.81 4.24 20.48
N ARG A 648 27.84 3.86 19.61
CA ARG A 648 27.52 2.44 19.30
C ARG A 648 28.62 1.74 18.49
N ASN A 649 29.30 2.47 17.61
CA ASN A 649 30.37 1.93 16.78
C ASN A 649 31.70 1.82 17.51
N GLU A 650 32.04 2.78 18.36
CA GLU A 650 33.37 2.96 18.98
C GLU A 650 33.35 2.87 20.51
N GLY A 651 32.14 2.92 21.14
CA GLY A 651 31.97 3.05 22.58
C GLY A 651 32.23 4.48 23.09
N THR A 652 31.94 4.72 24.39
CA THR A 652 32.11 6.07 24.98
C THR A 652 33.59 6.38 25.17
N PRO A 653 34.19 7.37 24.46
CA PRO A 653 35.62 7.66 24.55
C PRO A 653 35.95 8.36 25.84
N LEU A 654 36.93 7.82 26.62
CA LEU A 654 37.34 8.36 27.91
C LEU A 654 38.63 9.25 27.82
N TRP A 655 39.24 9.39 26.66
CA TRP A 655 40.52 10.10 26.49
C TRP A 655 40.47 11.54 26.98
N ARG A 656 39.34 12.25 26.87
CA ARG A 656 39.18 13.63 27.36
C ARG A 656 39.38 13.73 28.86
N TYR A 657 38.86 12.77 29.63
CA TYR A 657 39.03 12.76 31.09
C TYR A 657 40.49 12.55 31.50
N PHE A 658 41.20 11.73 30.72
CA PHE A 658 42.64 11.51 30.97
C PHE A 658 43.47 12.75 30.60
N ILE A 659 43.12 13.53 29.60
CA ILE A 659 43.78 14.84 29.33
C ILE A 659 43.52 15.81 30.51
N TRP A 660 42.28 15.90 30.99
CA TRP A 660 41.94 16.75 32.14
C TRP A 660 42.70 16.30 33.38
N ALA A 661 42.82 15.02 33.61
CA ALA A 661 43.61 14.47 34.74
C ALA A 661 45.08 14.80 34.62
N ALA A 662 45.64 14.69 33.39
CA ALA A 662 47.05 15.08 33.15
C ALA A 662 47.29 16.58 33.44
N LEU A 663 46.39 17.48 32.92
CA LEU A 663 46.46 18.90 33.19
C LEU A 663 46.32 19.27 34.64
N ALA A 664 45.40 18.59 35.37
CA ALA A 664 45.19 18.78 36.81
C ALA A 664 46.45 18.36 37.61
N CYS A 665 47.08 17.25 37.24
CA CYS A 665 48.33 16.80 37.86
C CYS A 665 49.48 17.78 37.65
N LEU A 666 49.62 18.32 36.42
CA LEU A 666 50.64 19.34 36.10
C LEU A 666 50.38 20.66 36.85
N LEU A 667 49.10 21.09 36.95
CA LEU A 667 48.74 22.26 37.74
C LEU A 667 49.06 22.07 39.20
N LEU A 668 48.72 20.90 39.80
CA LEU A 668 49.04 20.57 41.17
C LEU A 668 50.57 20.53 41.42
N GLU A 669 51.35 19.99 40.45
CA GLU A 669 52.79 20.02 40.46
C GLU A 669 53.31 21.46 40.52
N ALA A 670 52.83 22.32 39.64
CA ALA A 670 53.22 23.73 39.60
C ALA A 670 52.84 24.47 40.88
N LEU A 671 51.70 24.23 41.45
CA LEU A 671 51.26 24.78 42.76
C LEU A 671 52.12 24.27 43.92
N ALA A 672 52.44 22.95 43.96
CA ALA A 672 53.32 22.35 44.96
C ALA A 672 54.73 22.98 44.89
N LEU A 673 55.28 23.22 43.70
CA LEU A 673 56.60 23.87 43.55
C LEU A 673 56.58 25.37 43.91
N ARG A 674 55.45 26.06 43.69
CA ARG A 674 55.35 27.52 43.94
C ARG A 674 55.04 27.86 45.41
N PHE A 675 54.12 27.14 46.02
CA PHE A 675 53.58 27.48 47.36
C PHE A 675 54.26 26.68 48.48
N TRP A 676 54.79 25.48 48.23
CA TRP A 676 55.47 24.72 49.21
C TRP A 676 56.96 25.11 49.30
N ARG A 677 57.20 26.37 49.77
CA ARG A 677 58.56 26.85 50.06
C ARG A 677 59.13 26.11 51.28
N THR A 678 60.30 25.50 51.12
CA THR A 678 61.09 24.85 52.18
C THR A 678 61.98 25.84 52.87
#